data_f0dfcbd843f350a53cae6e303afd6311
#
_entry.id   f0dfcbd843f350a53cae6e303afd6311
#
_cell.length_a   1.000
_cell.length_b   1.000
_cell.length_c   1.000
_cell.angle_alpha   90.00
_cell.angle_beta   90.00
_cell.angle_gamma   90.00
#
_symmetry.space_group_name_H-M   'P 1'
#
loop_
_entity.id
_entity.type
_entity.pdbx_description
1 polymer ?
#
loop_
_entity_poly.entity_id
_entity_poly.type
_entity_poly.pdbx_seq_one_letter_code
_entity_poly.pdbx_strand_id
1 'polypeptide(L)'
;MSDKKHKLIILQLAGLGDSLSLITRIPAMLEQHPNHEPIFYLGGFGKSPVFSKEALEREGYTAKLIRNLTYHNQLPQMQDFLKEKVCKPGDLFMDVSFCDAIFTNKVPEFHKYPLQFPFEYKTGEPSAELTGFAEHIKNNNGVAIHPLTKEGNAEGFKSDVDNGRFWKKEYWQETCELLNENGYTPTFVGINDEDWGLKDYCNQHNISYIDAMNYNIEDTIYLLGNVVGCIACNSWDWEITSRLSIPTIVFYTKNHFFIQNHAPQTNHPFWDTCYIETNCVQTAKATIPPGDSSLAGRVMKGEEEPCEIFDKFDYLYKNNKRPDQKYSVCMITYNDEECIRDTMENVAPYITDDFVITDGGSTDKTIEIIKEYDVNLLHKKWNDNFEIQKNYSLDHANQEWRIWIDADETYEPIFWNQLAWYIRDAQQREVDCINVPRVNIVHGMTPEFAEENSWNISYFNWVNYPDYQQRVFKSHCKFAGRTHERIINVKKDAALVGVHCVHPKSLDRQIAGIKREKDQYKIEAQQVKKNINLGFGKKLIVHYLHHLGIGGTAKVVQILCKNFMKMDKKFHHVLAYKAHGELEREPFFEEILGKENLISYASVPEFYEIIKEIKPFIMHRQTSGQPEMPFVPPIVEQVDHVISTSIFGHVDESVSLSKVIYISNGMQHCAGVFGPNIRLIGIPVEAPRSDENLKDELDIPNDAFVFGRIGRDDNDIHDPVNLVSFAEVEDEKTYFVALSPSEVLKEKAEQLGITNIRYVDKTLDDVRISKFFNTLDVLAHSRKDGECNPGNIWEGFAHGKPVISHYGIPYNGHIQEIGDCGFVTHRMDNFHNVWQNLNPSSIPDILEYARSIGVANFTCEDSTGSIKNNQKEYTRIMRAFLDGTIDYEGMSRKCVARWQRQATPEIIAKQHLDLYEELL
;
A
#
# COMPACT_ATOMS: atom_id res chain seq x y z
N MET A 1 -48.35 15.46 -14.46
CA MET A 1 -47.52 16.06 -13.39
C MET A 1 -46.19 16.28 -14.04
N SER A 2 -45.64 17.49 -14.07
CA SER A 2 -44.35 17.77 -14.68
C SER A 2 -43.28 17.02 -13.87
N ASP A 3 -42.51 16.15 -14.51
CA ASP A 3 -41.34 15.46 -13.95
C ASP A 3 -40.29 16.51 -13.56
N LYS A 4 -40.47 17.05 -12.37
CA LYS A 4 -39.51 18.00 -11.82
C LYS A 4 -38.34 17.16 -11.29
N LYS A 5 -37.23 17.17 -12.02
CA LYS A 5 -36.01 16.52 -11.56
C LYS A 5 -35.57 17.08 -10.19
N HIS A 6 -35.09 16.23 -9.33
CA HIS A 6 -34.40 16.62 -8.10
C HIS A 6 -33.04 17.23 -8.45
N LYS A 7 -32.39 17.87 -7.48
CA LYS A 7 -31.08 18.48 -7.70
C LYS A 7 -29.99 17.57 -7.14
N LEU A 8 -28.90 17.46 -7.89
CA LEU A 8 -27.61 16.96 -7.40
C LEU A 8 -26.74 18.18 -7.11
N ILE A 9 -26.60 18.50 -5.82
CA ILE A 9 -25.82 19.65 -5.35
C ILE A 9 -24.38 19.21 -5.20
N ILE A 10 -23.48 19.77 -6.01
CA ILE A 10 -22.06 19.40 -6.03
C ILE A 10 -21.23 20.58 -5.53
N LEU A 11 -20.52 20.39 -4.44
CA LEU A 11 -19.56 21.34 -3.88
C LEU A 11 -18.15 21.00 -4.38
N GLN A 12 -17.45 21.99 -4.92
CA GLN A 12 -16.08 21.85 -5.37
C GLN A 12 -15.21 23.01 -4.91
N LEU A 13 -14.12 22.69 -4.22
CA LEU A 13 -13.03 23.61 -3.90
C LEU A 13 -11.75 23.05 -4.56
N ALA A 14 -11.43 23.48 -5.77
CA ALA A 14 -10.37 22.91 -6.55
C ALA A 14 -9.81 23.87 -7.61
N GLY A 15 -8.69 23.48 -8.20
CA GLY A 15 -8.11 24.14 -9.35
C GLY A 15 -8.83 23.85 -10.68
N LEU A 16 -8.38 24.48 -11.75
CA LEU A 16 -8.93 24.26 -13.07
C LEU A 16 -8.74 22.82 -13.56
N GLY A 17 -7.57 22.22 -13.33
CA GLY A 17 -7.29 20.84 -13.72
C GLY A 17 -8.25 19.83 -13.07
N ASP A 18 -8.57 20.02 -11.80
CA ASP A 18 -9.53 19.17 -11.09
C ASP A 18 -10.93 19.31 -11.68
N SER A 19 -11.31 20.50 -12.12
CA SER A 19 -12.61 20.73 -12.75
C SER A 19 -12.69 20.09 -14.13
N LEU A 20 -11.63 20.14 -14.90
CA LEU A 20 -11.53 19.47 -16.19
C LEU A 20 -11.58 17.95 -16.04
N SER A 21 -10.92 17.39 -15.03
CA SER A 21 -11.02 15.97 -14.67
C SER A 21 -12.43 15.59 -14.23
N LEU A 22 -13.12 16.45 -13.48
CA LEU A 22 -14.49 16.22 -13.04
C LEU A 22 -15.46 16.18 -14.23
N ILE A 23 -15.36 17.13 -15.16
CA ILE A 23 -16.23 17.22 -16.36
C ILE A 23 -16.26 15.88 -17.09
N THR A 24 -15.14 15.17 -17.24
CA THR A 24 -15.06 13.89 -17.93
C THR A 24 -15.76 12.75 -17.22
N ARG A 25 -16.16 12.93 -15.95
CA ARG A 25 -16.85 11.94 -15.10
C ARG A 25 -18.34 12.23 -14.92
N ILE A 26 -18.80 13.45 -15.23
CA ILE A 26 -20.20 13.85 -15.04
C ILE A 26 -21.18 12.94 -15.78
N PRO A 27 -20.94 12.54 -17.04
CA PRO A 27 -21.86 11.62 -17.72
C PRO A 27 -22.13 10.35 -16.91
N ALA A 28 -21.10 9.68 -16.42
CA ALA A 28 -21.24 8.48 -15.59
C ALA A 28 -21.94 8.78 -14.25
N MET A 29 -21.69 9.95 -13.66
CA MET A 29 -22.41 10.39 -12.46
C MET A 29 -23.92 10.52 -12.74
N LEU A 30 -24.31 11.10 -13.87
CA LEU A 30 -25.72 11.29 -14.22
C LEU A 30 -26.43 10.02 -14.63
N GLU A 31 -25.75 9.06 -15.23
CA GLU A 31 -26.30 7.72 -15.47
C GLU A 31 -26.77 7.05 -14.19
N GLN A 32 -26.03 7.21 -13.09
CA GLN A 32 -26.41 6.69 -11.79
C GLN A 32 -27.50 7.53 -11.08
N HIS A 33 -27.69 8.77 -11.51
CA HIS A 33 -28.69 9.69 -10.97
C HIS A 33 -29.60 10.28 -12.05
N PRO A 34 -30.32 9.48 -12.85
CA PRO A 34 -31.03 9.94 -14.04
C PRO A 34 -32.17 10.92 -13.73
N ASN A 35 -32.64 10.92 -12.48
CA ASN A 35 -33.72 11.79 -12.01
C ASN A 35 -33.23 13.08 -11.36
N HIS A 36 -31.89 13.35 -11.42
CA HIS A 36 -31.30 14.52 -10.82
C HIS A 36 -30.70 15.46 -11.87
N GLU A 37 -30.71 16.76 -11.55
CA GLU A 37 -30.07 17.82 -12.34
C GLU A 37 -28.86 18.34 -11.54
N PRO A 38 -27.62 18.29 -12.09
CA PRO A 38 -26.45 18.73 -11.37
C PRO A 38 -26.38 20.24 -11.24
N ILE A 39 -26.04 20.74 -10.07
CA ILE A 39 -25.76 22.14 -9.80
C ILE A 39 -24.45 22.24 -9.04
N PHE A 40 -23.46 22.89 -9.64
CA PHE A 40 -22.14 23.06 -9.08
C PHE A 40 -22.04 24.31 -8.23
N TYR A 41 -21.42 24.21 -7.08
CA TYR A 41 -21.04 25.31 -6.20
C TYR A 41 -19.51 25.32 -6.09
N LEU A 42 -18.89 26.38 -6.62
CA LEU A 42 -17.45 26.43 -6.87
C LEU A 42 -16.78 27.46 -5.96
N GLY A 43 -15.75 27.03 -5.25
CA GLY A 43 -14.82 27.87 -4.50
C GLY A 43 -13.37 27.59 -4.94
N GLY A 44 -12.41 28.40 -4.49
CA GLY A 44 -11.00 28.24 -4.78
C GLY A 44 -10.25 29.55 -4.85
N PHE A 45 -8.97 29.49 -5.21
CA PHE A 45 -8.08 30.63 -5.27
C PHE A 45 -8.05 31.30 -6.65
N GLY A 46 -7.81 32.61 -6.64
CA GLY A 46 -7.55 33.39 -7.84
C GLY A 46 -8.69 33.33 -8.86
N LYS A 47 -8.36 33.09 -10.13
CA LYS A 47 -9.31 33.00 -11.25
C LYS A 47 -9.81 31.57 -11.50
N SER A 48 -9.22 30.54 -10.86
CA SER A 48 -9.59 29.14 -11.10
C SER A 48 -11.08 28.84 -10.98
N PRO A 49 -11.82 29.32 -9.95
CA PRO A 49 -13.26 29.06 -9.86
C PRO A 49 -14.07 29.70 -11.02
N VAL A 50 -13.61 30.82 -11.55
CA VAL A 50 -14.25 31.48 -12.70
C VAL A 50 -14.06 30.63 -13.95
N PHE A 51 -12.86 30.20 -14.23
CA PHE A 51 -12.57 29.32 -15.38
C PHE A 51 -13.27 27.97 -15.26
N SER A 52 -13.33 27.39 -14.04
CA SER A 52 -14.09 26.18 -13.79
C SER A 52 -15.58 26.36 -14.07
N LYS A 53 -16.15 27.50 -13.67
CA LYS A 53 -17.53 27.84 -13.96
C LYS A 53 -17.79 27.93 -15.47
N GLU A 54 -16.94 28.66 -16.18
CA GLU A 54 -17.06 28.82 -17.64
C GLU A 54 -16.97 27.47 -18.36
N ALA A 55 -16.04 26.60 -17.96
CA ALA A 55 -15.91 25.27 -18.53
C ALA A 55 -17.18 24.41 -18.30
N LEU A 56 -17.71 24.38 -17.08
CA LEU A 56 -18.93 23.64 -16.75
C LEU A 56 -20.17 24.18 -17.46
N GLU A 57 -20.31 25.49 -17.52
CA GLU A 57 -21.45 26.12 -18.22
C GLU A 57 -21.41 25.83 -19.73
N ARG A 58 -20.24 25.74 -20.31
CA ARG A 58 -20.06 25.37 -21.73
C ARG A 58 -20.50 23.94 -22.00
N GLU A 59 -20.23 23.03 -21.08
CA GLU A 59 -20.75 21.66 -21.16
C GLU A 59 -22.25 21.55 -20.88
N GLY A 60 -22.91 22.67 -20.56
CA GLY A 60 -24.36 22.77 -20.35
C GLY A 60 -24.79 22.59 -18.89
N TYR A 61 -23.85 22.63 -17.94
CA TYR A 61 -24.13 22.46 -16.52
C TYR A 61 -24.35 23.82 -15.82
N THR A 62 -25.16 23.83 -14.78
CA THR A 62 -25.36 25.02 -13.95
C THR A 62 -24.27 25.13 -12.90
N ALA A 63 -23.49 26.21 -12.93
CA ALA A 63 -22.40 26.43 -11.94
C ALA A 63 -22.56 27.81 -11.26
N LYS A 64 -22.29 27.84 -9.95
CA LYS A 64 -22.41 29.02 -9.09
C LYS A 64 -21.12 29.23 -8.31
N LEU A 65 -20.63 30.47 -8.31
CA LEU A 65 -19.47 30.85 -7.52
C LEU A 65 -19.87 31.12 -6.07
N ILE A 66 -19.07 30.57 -5.15
CA ILE A 66 -19.16 30.91 -3.73
C ILE A 66 -18.06 31.92 -3.44
N ARG A 67 -18.42 33.13 -3.17
CA ARG A 67 -17.49 34.20 -2.79
C ARG A 67 -16.88 33.89 -1.43
N ASN A 68 -15.56 34.12 -1.30
CA ASN A 68 -14.80 33.95 -0.07
C ASN A 68 -14.65 32.48 0.42
N LEU A 69 -15.02 31.49 -0.37
CA LEU A 69 -14.66 30.11 -0.10
C LEU A 69 -13.29 29.82 -0.72
N THR A 70 -12.23 30.09 0.03
CA THR A 70 -10.83 29.97 -0.42
C THR A 70 -10.00 29.00 0.36
N TYR A 71 -10.45 28.59 1.57
CA TYR A 71 -9.67 27.73 2.47
C TYR A 71 -10.46 26.49 2.90
N HIS A 72 -9.74 25.41 3.14
CA HIS A 72 -10.29 24.12 3.56
C HIS A 72 -11.07 24.17 4.88
N ASN A 73 -10.61 25.00 5.82
CA ASN A 73 -11.27 25.18 7.11
C ASN A 73 -12.68 25.77 6.99
N GLN A 74 -13.04 26.31 5.83
CA GLN A 74 -14.38 26.85 5.54
C GLN A 74 -15.32 25.79 4.93
N LEU A 75 -14.77 24.66 4.44
CA LEU A 75 -15.55 23.61 3.78
C LEU A 75 -16.63 23.00 4.68
N PRO A 76 -16.37 22.59 5.94
CA PRO A 76 -17.39 21.99 6.78
C PRO A 76 -18.62 22.91 6.96
N GLN A 77 -18.38 24.19 7.21
CA GLN A 77 -19.47 25.18 7.36
C GLN A 77 -20.28 25.35 6.07
N MET A 78 -19.61 25.28 4.93
CA MET A 78 -20.29 25.39 3.64
C MET A 78 -21.04 24.11 3.28
N GLN A 79 -20.51 22.95 3.60
CA GLN A 79 -21.22 21.67 3.46
C GLN A 79 -22.52 21.67 4.27
N ASP A 80 -22.43 22.05 5.54
CA ASP A 80 -23.60 22.15 6.42
C ASP A 80 -24.62 23.17 5.88
N PHE A 81 -24.16 24.34 5.46
CA PHE A 81 -25.02 25.36 4.86
C PHE A 81 -25.74 24.84 3.59
N LEU A 82 -25.03 24.17 2.67
CA LEU A 82 -25.64 23.63 1.45
C LEU A 82 -26.63 22.52 1.77
N LYS A 83 -26.30 21.61 2.67
CA LYS A 83 -27.20 20.53 3.10
C LYS A 83 -28.46 21.07 3.76
N GLU A 84 -28.33 22.02 4.69
CA GLU A 84 -29.45 22.50 5.48
C GLU A 84 -30.32 23.55 4.76
N LYS A 85 -29.71 24.46 4.00
CA LYS A 85 -30.39 25.66 3.44
C LYS A 85 -30.65 25.58 1.94
N VAL A 86 -29.93 24.75 1.20
CA VAL A 86 -30.03 24.66 -0.26
C VAL A 86 -30.71 23.36 -0.69
N CYS A 87 -30.34 22.24 -0.14
CA CYS A 87 -30.94 20.94 -0.43
C CYS A 87 -32.41 20.89 0.05
N LYS A 88 -33.26 20.33 -0.80
CA LYS A 88 -34.67 20.06 -0.49
C LYS A 88 -34.89 18.54 -0.36
N PRO A 89 -36.00 18.10 0.21
CA PRO A 89 -36.33 16.68 0.23
C PRO A 89 -36.27 16.07 -1.19
N GLY A 90 -35.47 15.04 -1.36
CA GLY A 90 -35.20 14.36 -2.63
C GLY A 90 -33.98 14.91 -3.38
N ASP A 91 -33.40 16.05 -2.99
CA ASP A 91 -32.12 16.49 -3.54
C ASP A 91 -30.96 15.71 -2.90
N LEU A 92 -29.88 15.55 -3.64
CA LEU A 92 -28.66 14.89 -3.20
C LEU A 92 -27.53 15.91 -3.07
N PHE A 93 -26.62 15.67 -2.11
CA PHE A 93 -25.44 16.50 -1.91
C PHE A 93 -24.16 15.69 -2.09
N MET A 94 -23.18 16.25 -2.80
CA MET A 94 -21.88 15.63 -3.02
C MET A 94 -20.79 16.69 -2.86
N ASP A 95 -19.77 16.38 -2.07
CA ASP A 95 -18.53 17.16 -2.01
C ASP A 95 -17.47 16.48 -2.86
N VAL A 96 -17.04 17.16 -3.90
CA VAL A 96 -15.94 16.72 -4.78
C VAL A 96 -14.69 17.56 -4.58
N SER A 97 -14.61 18.29 -3.47
CA SER A 97 -13.47 19.12 -3.15
C SER A 97 -12.21 18.28 -2.99
N PHE A 98 -11.21 18.58 -3.78
CA PHE A 98 -9.96 17.83 -3.83
C PHE A 98 -9.14 17.97 -2.55
N CYS A 99 -9.35 18.99 -1.85
CA CYS A 99 -8.57 19.47 -0.75
C CYS A 99 -8.68 18.61 0.52
N ASP A 100 -9.80 17.90 0.70
CA ASP A 100 -9.95 16.95 1.81
C ASP A 100 -9.00 15.75 1.67
N ALA A 101 -8.66 15.41 0.45
CA ALA A 101 -7.77 14.31 0.16
C ALA A 101 -6.31 14.58 0.58
N ILE A 102 -5.83 15.82 0.48
CA ILE A 102 -4.48 16.21 0.91
C ILE A 102 -4.30 16.05 2.41
N PHE A 103 -5.35 16.34 3.21
CA PHE A 103 -5.29 16.29 4.65
C PHE A 103 -5.77 14.97 5.27
N THR A 104 -6.58 14.20 4.55
CA THR A 104 -7.24 13.01 5.08
C THR A 104 -6.75 11.71 4.46
N ASN A 105 -5.86 11.76 3.47
CA ASN A 105 -5.42 10.60 2.69
C ASN A 105 -6.59 9.83 2.03
N LYS A 106 -7.72 10.50 1.78
CA LYS A 106 -8.88 9.89 1.12
C LYS A 106 -8.90 10.26 -0.35
N VAL A 107 -9.12 9.30 -1.21
CA VAL A 107 -9.37 9.54 -2.63
C VAL A 107 -10.66 10.36 -2.78
N PRO A 108 -10.65 11.48 -3.52
CA PRO A 108 -11.84 12.28 -3.72
C PRO A 108 -13.00 11.47 -4.28
N GLU A 109 -14.21 11.78 -3.84
CA GLU A 109 -15.38 10.96 -4.14
C GLU A 109 -15.69 10.87 -5.63
N PHE A 110 -15.41 11.91 -6.40
CA PHE A 110 -15.64 11.93 -7.85
C PHE A 110 -14.73 10.97 -8.63
N HIS A 111 -13.60 10.54 -8.08
CA HIS A 111 -12.71 9.53 -8.69
C HIS A 111 -13.32 8.13 -8.73
N LYS A 112 -14.40 7.91 -8.01
CA LYS A 112 -15.16 6.66 -8.06
C LYS A 112 -15.93 6.50 -9.37
N TYR A 113 -16.13 7.58 -10.10
CA TYR A 113 -16.83 7.52 -11.39
C TYR A 113 -15.84 7.28 -12.52
N PRO A 114 -16.19 6.48 -13.51
CA PRO A 114 -15.34 6.25 -14.66
C PRO A 114 -15.15 7.54 -15.46
N LEU A 115 -13.99 7.63 -16.07
CA LEU A 115 -13.66 8.68 -17.01
C LEU A 115 -14.33 8.38 -18.35
N GLN A 116 -14.94 9.36 -18.97
CA GLN A 116 -15.28 9.27 -20.38
C GLN A 116 -14.00 9.50 -21.19
N PHE A 117 -13.67 8.57 -22.09
CA PHE A 117 -12.46 8.63 -22.89
C PHE A 117 -12.67 7.97 -24.26
N PRO A 118 -12.16 8.54 -25.36
CA PRO A 118 -11.64 9.92 -25.44
C PRO A 118 -12.73 10.94 -25.10
N PHE A 119 -12.34 12.09 -24.58
CA PHE A 119 -13.27 13.15 -24.22
C PHE A 119 -13.01 14.42 -25.04
N GLU A 120 -14.00 14.86 -25.77
CA GLU A 120 -13.95 16.09 -26.54
C GLU A 120 -14.59 17.23 -25.73
N TYR A 121 -13.76 18.17 -25.28
CA TYR A 121 -14.24 19.35 -24.58
C TYR A 121 -14.99 20.24 -25.55
N LYS A 122 -16.15 20.72 -25.14
CA LYS A 122 -16.90 21.71 -25.94
C LYS A 122 -16.18 23.05 -25.95
N THR A 123 -15.72 23.45 -27.10
CA THR A 123 -15.20 24.78 -27.38
C THR A 123 -16.19 25.54 -28.29
N GLY A 124 -16.13 26.89 -28.30
CA GLY A 124 -16.85 27.65 -29.26
C GLY A 124 -16.25 27.47 -30.66
N GLU A 125 -16.95 28.03 -31.67
CA GLU A 125 -16.39 28.05 -33.03
C GLU A 125 -15.11 28.89 -33.05
N PRO A 126 -13.95 28.28 -33.38
CA PRO A 126 -12.69 29.01 -33.40
C PRO A 126 -12.68 30.09 -34.46
N SER A 127 -12.02 31.21 -34.20
CA SER A 127 -11.81 32.22 -35.22
C SER A 127 -10.93 31.65 -36.36
N ALA A 128 -11.06 32.27 -37.55
CA ALA A 128 -10.19 31.89 -38.68
C ALA A 128 -8.70 32.08 -38.37
N GLU A 129 -8.35 33.06 -37.54
CA GLU A 129 -6.99 33.32 -37.08
C GLU A 129 -6.51 32.16 -36.12
N LEU A 130 -7.34 31.77 -35.17
CA LEU A 130 -7.05 30.66 -34.26
C LEU A 130 -6.92 29.35 -35.02
N THR A 131 -7.79 29.09 -35.98
CA THR A 131 -7.73 27.90 -36.84
C THR A 131 -6.42 27.86 -37.63
N GLY A 132 -6.04 28.98 -38.27
CA GLY A 132 -4.78 29.06 -38.98
C GLY A 132 -3.55 28.89 -38.07
N PHE A 133 -3.64 29.36 -36.82
CA PHE A 133 -2.56 29.17 -35.84
C PHE A 133 -2.47 27.71 -35.38
N ALA A 134 -3.60 27.05 -35.15
CA ALA A 134 -3.65 25.63 -34.83
C ALA A 134 -3.06 24.77 -35.96
N GLU A 135 -3.39 25.07 -37.20
CA GLU A 135 -2.78 24.44 -38.39
C GLU A 135 -1.26 24.67 -38.44
N HIS A 136 -0.80 25.88 -38.09
CA HIS A 136 0.64 26.16 -37.98
C HIS A 136 1.32 25.29 -36.94
N ILE A 137 0.73 25.12 -35.74
CA ILE A 137 1.23 24.20 -34.68
C ILE A 137 1.35 22.79 -35.25
N LYS A 138 0.29 22.27 -35.83
CA LYS A 138 0.23 20.91 -36.37
C LYS A 138 1.25 20.67 -37.48
N ASN A 139 1.36 21.61 -38.42
CA ASN A 139 2.26 21.49 -39.58
C ASN A 139 3.75 21.57 -39.20
N ASN A 140 4.07 22.13 -38.05
CA ASN A 140 5.44 22.22 -37.52
C ASN A 140 5.72 21.17 -36.42
N ASN A 141 4.91 20.12 -36.29
CA ASN A 141 5.04 19.11 -35.25
C ASN A 141 5.18 19.74 -33.85
N GLY A 142 4.28 20.66 -33.52
CA GLY A 142 4.32 21.39 -32.25
C GLY A 142 4.13 20.47 -31.06
N VAL A 143 5.07 20.51 -30.12
CA VAL A 143 4.99 19.79 -28.84
C VAL A 143 4.75 20.80 -27.73
N ALA A 144 3.64 20.68 -27.03
CA ALA A 144 3.29 21.57 -25.93
C ALA A 144 4.32 21.42 -24.78
N ILE A 145 4.84 22.56 -24.33
CA ILE A 145 5.80 22.66 -23.23
C ILE A 145 5.24 23.58 -22.16
N HIS A 146 5.07 23.05 -20.93
CA HIS A 146 4.60 23.84 -19.79
C HIS A 146 5.50 23.56 -18.55
N PRO A 147 6.58 24.30 -18.39
CA PRO A 147 7.60 24.03 -17.39
C PRO A 147 7.25 24.53 -15.98
N LEU A 148 6.37 25.52 -15.86
CA LEU A 148 5.96 26.11 -14.59
C LEU A 148 4.45 26.10 -14.40
N THR A 149 4.02 25.78 -13.19
CA THR A 149 2.64 25.98 -12.75
C THR A 149 2.58 27.08 -11.70
N LYS A 150 1.84 28.15 -11.95
CA LYS A 150 1.53 29.12 -10.91
C LYS A 150 0.41 28.62 -10.02
N GLU A 151 0.73 28.16 -8.85
CA GLU A 151 -0.25 28.18 -7.77
C GLU A 151 -0.47 29.63 -7.38
N GLY A 152 -1.74 30.08 -7.44
CA GLY A 152 -2.08 31.46 -7.19
C GLY A 152 -1.45 32.00 -5.90
N ASN A 153 -1.20 33.29 -5.88
CA ASN A 153 -0.61 34.07 -4.78
C ASN A 153 -1.34 33.84 -3.44
N ALA A 154 -1.14 32.66 -2.84
CA ALA A 154 -1.36 32.49 -1.41
C ALA A 154 -0.20 33.22 -0.73
N GLU A 155 -0.49 34.30 -0.02
CA GLU A 155 0.49 34.95 0.84
C GLU A 155 1.17 33.87 1.72
N GLY A 156 2.44 33.57 1.44
CA GLY A 156 3.21 32.56 2.16
C GLY A 156 3.93 31.53 1.30
N PHE A 157 3.57 31.35 0.03
CA PHE A 157 4.32 30.49 -0.89
C PHE A 157 5.39 31.31 -1.62
N LYS A 158 6.62 31.20 -1.16
CA LYS A 158 7.74 31.74 -1.89
C LYS A 158 8.07 30.81 -3.04
N SER A 159 8.02 31.34 -4.25
CA SER A 159 8.38 30.76 -5.53
C SER A 159 8.14 29.25 -5.66
N ASP A 160 7.54 28.87 -6.72
CA ASP A 160 7.15 27.50 -7.05
C ASP A 160 8.30 26.48 -7.04
N VAL A 161 9.54 26.93 -7.08
CA VAL A 161 10.75 26.12 -6.90
C VAL A 161 10.75 25.36 -5.56
N ASP A 162 10.01 25.84 -4.56
CA ASP A 162 9.89 25.20 -3.26
C ASP A 162 8.80 24.12 -3.18
N ASN A 163 7.99 23.92 -4.23
CA ASN A 163 6.84 23.01 -4.21
C ASN A 163 7.12 21.61 -4.75
N GLY A 164 8.34 21.34 -5.25
CA GLY A 164 8.72 20.01 -5.73
C GLY A 164 7.96 19.55 -6.98
N ARG A 165 7.37 20.48 -7.75
CA ARG A 165 6.65 20.17 -8.99
C ARG A 165 7.46 20.42 -10.24
N PHE A 166 8.79 20.64 -10.11
CA PHE A 166 9.63 21.11 -11.19
C PHE A 166 10.76 20.17 -11.55
N TRP A 167 11.01 20.13 -12.80
CA TRP A 167 12.22 19.62 -13.35
C TRP A 167 13.25 20.76 -13.49
N LYS A 168 14.55 20.51 -13.56
CA LYS A 168 15.55 21.56 -13.64
C LYS A 168 15.41 22.39 -14.91
N LYS A 169 15.63 23.71 -14.79
CA LYS A 169 15.55 24.63 -15.93
C LYS A 169 16.49 24.21 -17.07
N GLU A 170 17.68 23.79 -16.74
CA GLU A 170 18.68 23.34 -17.70
C GLU A 170 18.22 22.13 -18.50
N TYR A 171 17.47 21.23 -17.87
CA TYR A 171 16.87 20.08 -18.54
C TYR A 171 15.76 20.45 -19.50
N TRP A 172 14.97 21.47 -19.17
CA TRP A 172 13.98 22.02 -20.09
C TRP A 172 14.64 22.68 -21.30
N GLN A 173 15.79 23.37 -21.11
CA GLN A 173 16.57 23.96 -22.18
C GLN A 173 17.08 22.89 -23.15
N GLU A 174 17.71 21.85 -22.62
CA GLU A 174 18.17 20.69 -23.41
C GLU A 174 17.02 19.95 -24.10
N THR A 175 15.86 19.83 -23.45
CA THR A 175 14.66 19.25 -24.06
C THR A 175 14.21 20.05 -25.29
N CYS A 176 14.26 21.38 -25.23
CA CYS A 176 13.94 22.23 -26.39
C CYS A 176 14.96 22.02 -27.52
N GLU A 177 16.24 21.85 -27.22
CA GLU A 177 17.28 21.52 -28.20
C GLU A 177 16.99 20.17 -28.88
N LEU A 178 16.78 19.09 -28.09
CA LEU A 178 16.50 17.76 -28.57
C LEU A 178 15.23 17.69 -29.42
N LEU A 179 14.15 18.36 -29.04
CA LEU A 179 12.95 18.45 -29.84
C LEU A 179 13.25 19.08 -31.20
N ASN A 180 13.94 20.21 -31.22
CA ASN A 180 14.25 20.93 -32.46
C ASN A 180 15.20 20.14 -33.38
N GLU A 181 16.23 19.48 -32.83
CA GLU A 181 17.14 18.64 -33.57
C GLU A 181 16.44 17.44 -34.23
N ASN A 182 15.36 16.95 -33.63
CA ASN A 182 14.60 15.82 -34.13
C ASN A 182 13.34 16.20 -34.93
N GLY A 183 13.19 17.46 -35.28
CA GLY A 183 12.14 17.93 -36.18
C GLY A 183 10.80 18.21 -35.50
N TYR A 184 10.81 18.38 -34.20
CA TYR A 184 9.68 18.85 -33.41
C TYR A 184 9.89 20.32 -33.01
N THR A 185 8.79 21.04 -32.79
CA THR A 185 8.87 22.45 -32.42
C THR A 185 8.30 22.65 -31.01
N PRO A 186 9.13 23.06 -30.04
CA PRO A 186 8.65 23.48 -28.73
C PRO A 186 7.51 24.49 -28.85
N THR A 187 6.37 24.22 -28.28
CA THR A 187 5.18 25.09 -28.32
C THR A 187 4.84 25.46 -26.88
N PHE A 188 5.17 26.70 -26.52
CA PHE A 188 4.97 27.17 -25.15
C PHE A 188 3.49 27.51 -24.92
N VAL A 189 2.90 26.92 -23.88
CA VAL A 189 1.54 27.13 -23.41
C VAL A 189 1.57 27.69 -21.98
N GLY A 190 0.47 28.34 -21.56
CA GLY A 190 0.38 28.94 -20.23
C GLY A 190 0.17 30.44 -20.26
N ILE A 191 0.41 31.15 -19.19
CA ILE A 191 0.21 32.60 -19.05
C ILE A 191 1.47 33.28 -18.50
N ASN A 192 1.63 34.57 -18.90
CA ASN A 192 2.71 35.44 -18.43
C ASN A 192 4.11 34.88 -18.61
N ASP A 193 4.81 34.57 -17.52
CA ASP A 193 6.18 34.08 -17.43
C ASP A 193 6.28 32.58 -17.14
N GLU A 194 5.23 31.81 -17.36
CA GLU A 194 5.21 30.36 -17.12
C GLU A 194 6.11 29.57 -18.09
N ASP A 195 6.62 30.20 -19.15
CA ASP A 195 7.67 29.66 -19.99
C ASP A 195 9.05 29.61 -19.29
N TRP A 196 9.18 30.16 -18.09
CA TRP A 196 10.38 30.20 -17.29
C TRP A 196 11.61 30.79 -17.99
N GLY A 197 11.38 31.67 -18.98
CA GLY A 197 12.41 32.29 -19.81
C GLY A 197 13.03 31.31 -20.82
N LEU A 198 12.35 30.24 -21.19
CA LEU A 198 12.80 29.32 -22.22
C LEU A 198 12.67 29.92 -23.61
N LYS A 199 11.72 30.83 -23.86
CA LYS A 199 11.62 31.56 -25.13
C LYS A 199 12.86 32.40 -25.37
N ASP A 200 13.39 33.07 -24.34
CA ASP A 200 14.63 33.85 -24.44
C ASP A 200 15.82 32.93 -24.72
N TYR A 201 15.87 31.78 -24.07
CA TYR A 201 16.89 30.76 -24.32
C TYR A 201 16.85 30.27 -25.77
N CYS A 202 15.68 29.90 -26.28
CA CYS A 202 15.49 29.47 -27.66
C CYS A 202 15.98 30.56 -28.66
N ASN A 203 15.63 31.83 -28.43
CA ASN A 203 16.10 32.93 -29.25
C ASN A 203 17.63 33.07 -29.25
N GLN A 204 18.27 32.91 -28.10
CA GLN A 204 19.72 32.98 -27.96
C GLN A 204 20.46 31.85 -28.67
N HIS A 205 19.86 30.67 -28.75
CA HIS A 205 20.45 29.47 -29.31
C HIS A 205 19.93 29.11 -30.72
N ASN A 206 19.12 29.96 -31.33
CA ASN A 206 18.49 29.77 -32.64
C ASN A 206 17.62 28.50 -32.72
N ILE A 207 16.93 28.17 -31.62
CA ILE A 207 15.96 27.10 -31.58
C ILE A 207 14.61 27.63 -32.03
N SER A 208 13.98 26.98 -33.02
CA SER A 208 12.62 27.35 -33.45
C SER A 208 11.61 27.00 -32.38
N TYR A 209 10.68 27.89 -32.09
CA TYR A 209 9.57 27.63 -31.16
C TYR A 209 8.30 28.30 -31.61
N ILE A 210 7.16 27.89 -31.04
CA ILE A 210 5.83 28.48 -31.23
C ILE A 210 5.38 29.09 -29.92
N ASP A 211 4.96 30.34 -29.92
CA ASP A 211 4.41 31.03 -28.76
C ASP A 211 2.87 30.94 -28.75
N ALA A 212 2.36 29.97 -28.00
CA ALA A 212 0.93 29.74 -27.77
C ALA A 212 0.51 30.14 -26.34
N MET A 213 1.18 31.15 -25.79
CA MET A 213 0.89 31.66 -24.45
C MET A 213 -0.18 32.76 -24.44
N ASN A 214 -0.78 32.93 -23.26
CA ASN A 214 -1.73 33.99 -22.96
C ASN A 214 -3.08 33.92 -23.73
N TYR A 215 -3.40 32.80 -24.29
CA TYR A 215 -4.75 32.53 -24.81
C TYR A 215 -5.76 32.33 -23.64
N ASN A 216 -7.03 32.55 -23.88
CA ASN A 216 -8.06 32.13 -22.92
C ASN A 216 -8.13 30.61 -22.86
N ILE A 217 -8.82 30.07 -21.85
CA ILE A 217 -8.84 28.60 -21.61
C ILE A 217 -9.45 27.83 -22.79
N GLU A 218 -10.46 28.39 -23.45
CA GLU A 218 -11.15 27.77 -24.58
C GLU A 218 -10.25 27.65 -25.79
N ASP A 219 -9.62 28.75 -26.15
CA ASP A 219 -8.66 28.78 -27.24
C ASP A 219 -7.46 27.88 -26.95
N THR A 220 -6.99 27.84 -25.70
CA THR A 220 -5.89 26.94 -25.29
C THR A 220 -6.28 25.48 -25.40
N ILE A 221 -7.50 25.10 -25.01
CA ILE A 221 -7.99 23.72 -25.21
C ILE A 221 -8.00 23.37 -26.70
N TYR A 222 -8.47 24.30 -27.55
CA TYR A 222 -8.47 24.10 -28.99
C TYR A 222 -7.05 23.94 -29.56
N LEU A 223 -6.11 24.79 -29.13
CA LEU A 223 -4.70 24.70 -29.55
C LEU A 223 -4.03 23.41 -29.09
N LEU A 224 -4.27 23.00 -27.85
CA LEU A 224 -3.75 21.73 -27.31
C LEU A 224 -4.29 20.52 -28.06
N GLY A 225 -5.49 20.59 -28.63
CA GLY A 225 -6.02 19.55 -29.52
C GLY A 225 -5.27 19.42 -30.86
N ASN A 226 -4.38 20.34 -31.18
CA ASN A 226 -3.62 20.38 -32.43
C ASN A 226 -2.11 20.18 -32.28
N VAL A 227 -1.61 19.96 -31.05
CA VAL A 227 -0.22 19.58 -30.83
C VAL A 227 0.00 18.09 -31.12
N VAL A 228 1.21 17.70 -31.46
CA VAL A 228 1.57 16.28 -31.68
C VAL A 228 1.99 15.57 -30.39
N GLY A 229 2.22 16.33 -29.31
CA GLY A 229 2.56 15.80 -28.01
C GLY A 229 2.58 16.88 -26.94
N CYS A 230 2.71 16.48 -25.68
CA CYS A 230 2.83 17.37 -24.54
C CYS A 230 3.91 16.87 -23.59
N ILE A 231 4.75 17.77 -23.10
CA ILE A 231 5.72 17.50 -22.02
C ILE A 231 5.49 18.59 -20.97
N ALA A 232 4.99 18.20 -19.80
CA ALA A 232 4.54 19.16 -18.81
C ALA A 232 4.88 18.73 -17.37
N CYS A 233 4.96 19.70 -16.49
CA CYS A 233 4.83 19.46 -15.07
C CYS A 233 3.37 19.11 -14.71
N ASN A 234 3.12 18.72 -13.49
CA ASN A 234 1.77 18.40 -13.03
C ASN A 234 0.87 19.65 -13.04
N SER A 235 0.21 19.88 -14.16
CA SER A 235 -0.61 21.05 -14.49
C SER A 235 -1.88 20.64 -15.25
N TRP A 236 -2.75 21.54 -15.55
CA TRP A 236 -4.05 21.30 -16.21
C TRP A 236 -3.95 20.94 -17.70
N ASP A 237 -2.89 21.32 -18.37
CA ASP A 237 -2.65 21.07 -19.80
C ASP A 237 -2.49 19.59 -20.12
N TRP A 238 -1.77 18.83 -19.30
CA TRP A 238 -1.66 17.39 -19.46
C TRP A 238 -3.02 16.68 -19.29
N GLU A 239 -3.91 17.21 -18.46
CA GLU A 239 -5.27 16.69 -18.31
C GLU A 239 -6.02 16.77 -19.64
N ILE A 240 -5.86 17.84 -20.39
CA ILE A 240 -6.48 18.02 -21.69
C ILE A 240 -5.83 17.11 -22.73
N THR A 241 -4.51 17.16 -22.90
CA THR A 241 -3.83 16.40 -23.94
C THR A 241 -4.00 14.90 -23.75
N SER A 242 -3.94 14.41 -22.52
CA SER A 242 -4.20 13.00 -22.25
C SER A 242 -5.64 12.59 -22.55
N ARG A 243 -6.63 13.46 -22.30
CA ARG A 243 -8.05 13.20 -22.64
C ARG A 243 -8.31 13.16 -24.14
N LEU A 244 -7.51 13.90 -24.89
CA LEU A 244 -7.55 13.95 -26.35
C LEU A 244 -6.73 12.86 -27.04
N SER A 245 -6.16 11.93 -26.27
CA SER A 245 -5.27 10.88 -26.78
C SER A 245 -4.00 11.41 -27.44
N ILE A 246 -3.45 12.50 -26.95
CA ILE A 246 -2.20 13.07 -27.43
C ILE A 246 -1.06 12.52 -26.55
N PRO A 247 0.04 12.01 -27.14
CA PRO A 247 1.19 11.55 -26.40
C PRO A 247 1.66 12.57 -25.37
N THR A 248 1.64 12.22 -24.10
CA THR A 248 1.87 13.15 -23.00
C THR A 248 2.87 12.59 -22.00
N ILE A 249 3.87 13.39 -21.64
CA ILE A 249 4.79 13.10 -20.55
C ILE A 249 4.55 14.09 -19.41
N VAL A 250 4.37 13.57 -18.20
CA VAL A 250 4.11 14.38 -17.00
C VAL A 250 5.19 14.12 -15.97
N PHE A 251 5.86 15.18 -15.56
CA PHE A 251 6.79 15.12 -14.42
C PHE A 251 6.09 15.32 -13.10
N TYR A 252 6.44 14.50 -12.13
CA TYR A 252 5.92 14.61 -10.78
C TYR A 252 6.93 14.19 -9.73
N THR A 253 6.72 14.59 -8.50
CA THR A 253 7.56 14.17 -7.39
C THR A 253 6.96 12.95 -6.68
N LYS A 254 7.79 12.05 -6.22
CA LYS A 254 7.45 10.80 -5.53
C LYS A 254 6.46 10.97 -4.38
N ASN A 255 6.48 12.12 -3.75
CA ASN A 255 5.68 12.42 -2.58
C ASN A 255 4.52 13.36 -2.87
N HIS A 256 4.22 13.63 -4.14
CA HIS A 256 3.07 14.45 -4.46
C HIS A 256 1.81 13.60 -4.32
N PHE A 257 1.01 13.93 -3.31
CA PHE A 257 -0.20 13.21 -2.92
C PHE A 257 -1.13 12.89 -4.10
N PHE A 258 -1.31 13.83 -4.98
CA PHE A 258 -2.15 13.68 -6.17
C PHE A 258 -1.71 12.55 -7.06
N ILE A 259 -0.43 12.39 -7.22
CA ILE A 259 0.14 11.46 -8.17
C ILE A 259 0.25 10.07 -7.57
N GLN A 260 0.52 9.96 -6.28
CA GLN A 260 0.41 8.68 -5.59
C GLN A 260 -1.00 8.06 -5.71
N ASN A 261 -2.02 8.89 -5.76
CA ASN A 261 -3.41 8.44 -5.88
C ASN A 261 -3.98 8.50 -7.30
N HIS A 262 -3.36 9.19 -8.23
CA HIS A 262 -3.89 9.40 -9.58
C HIS A 262 -3.09 8.76 -10.69
N ALA A 263 -1.79 8.97 -10.72
CA ALA A 263 -1.03 8.67 -11.91
C ALA A 263 -0.51 7.23 -11.96
N PRO A 264 0.29 6.76 -11.01
CA PRO A 264 0.88 5.43 -11.10
C PRO A 264 -0.12 4.32 -10.80
N GLN A 265 -1.18 4.65 -10.07
CA GLN A 265 -2.19 3.68 -9.66
C GLN A 265 -3.39 3.65 -10.58
N THR A 266 -3.59 4.68 -11.34
CA THR A 266 -4.82 4.80 -12.09
C THR A 266 -4.82 3.93 -13.29
N ASN A 267 -3.67 3.26 -13.58
CA ASN A 267 -3.77 2.60 -14.84
C ASN A 267 -4.62 3.49 -15.71
N HIS A 268 -4.11 4.68 -15.82
CA HIS A 268 -4.86 5.79 -16.37
C HIS A 268 -5.34 5.34 -17.73
N PRO A 269 -6.61 5.54 -18.11
CA PRO A 269 -7.09 5.12 -19.41
C PRO A 269 -6.39 5.83 -20.56
N PHE A 270 -5.42 6.67 -20.27
CA PHE A 270 -4.65 7.50 -21.20
C PHE A 270 -3.28 6.89 -21.41
N TRP A 271 -3.21 5.91 -22.25
CA TRP A 271 -2.01 5.14 -22.60
C TRP A 271 -0.96 5.94 -23.33
N ASP A 272 -1.37 7.08 -23.86
CA ASP A 272 -0.49 8.04 -24.48
C ASP A 272 0.16 8.95 -23.42
N THR A 273 -0.10 8.71 -22.14
CA THR A 273 0.47 9.49 -21.03
C THR A 273 1.51 8.67 -20.29
N CYS A 274 2.73 9.16 -20.26
CA CYS A 274 3.83 8.62 -19.49
C CYS A 274 4.08 9.49 -18.26
N TYR A 275 4.00 8.91 -17.08
CA TYR A 275 4.31 9.58 -15.82
C TYR A 275 5.75 9.29 -15.45
N ILE A 276 6.52 10.35 -15.25
CA ILE A 276 7.91 10.27 -14.85
C ILE A 276 8.06 10.79 -13.44
N GLU A 277 8.41 9.88 -12.54
CA GLU A 277 8.72 10.21 -11.16
C GLU A 277 10.13 10.79 -11.10
N THR A 278 10.23 12.07 -10.77
CA THR A 278 11.53 12.70 -10.54
C THR A 278 11.90 12.56 -9.06
N ASN A 279 13.13 12.25 -8.76
CA ASN A 279 13.67 12.25 -7.39
C ASN A 279 13.87 13.66 -6.83
N CYS A 280 13.07 14.55 -7.31
CA CYS A 280 13.04 15.90 -6.99
C CYS A 280 12.31 16.17 -5.74
N VAL A 281 13.02 16.54 -4.72
CA VAL A 281 12.34 16.92 -3.50
C VAL A 281 12.73 18.29 -3.10
N GLN A 282 11.78 19.16 -3.24
CA GLN A 282 11.74 20.26 -2.31
C GLN A 282 10.36 20.43 -1.75
N THR A 283 10.35 20.48 -0.48
CA THR A 283 9.19 20.70 0.30
C THR A 283 8.97 22.17 0.47
N ALA A 284 7.86 22.64 0.03
CA ALA A 284 7.33 23.86 0.61
C ALA A 284 7.18 23.63 2.12
N LYS A 285 7.87 24.41 2.92
CA LYS A 285 7.82 24.36 4.40
C LYS A 285 6.41 24.46 4.97
N ALA A 286 5.42 24.83 4.15
CA ALA A 286 4.05 25.07 4.54
C ALA A 286 3.10 23.88 4.36
N THR A 287 3.48 22.83 3.64
CA THR A 287 2.59 21.69 3.33
C THR A 287 2.96 20.40 4.04
N ILE A 288 4.03 20.40 4.83
CA ILE A 288 4.47 19.22 5.56
C ILE A 288 3.95 19.29 6.99
N PRO A 289 3.29 18.24 7.48
CA PRO A 289 2.99 18.14 8.90
C PRO A 289 4.28 18.30 9.73
N PRO A 290 4.25 19.04 10.82
CA PRO A 290 5.39 19.12 11.72
C PRO A 290 5.77 17.72 12.18
N GLY A 291 6.97 17.24 11.84
CA GLY A 291 7.47 15.92 12.21
C GLY A 291 7.75 14.96 11.05
N ASP A 292 7.31 15.24 9.83
CA ASP A 292 7.69 14.43 8.67
C ASP A 292 9.05 14.89 8.09
N SER A 293 10.11 14.43 8.74
CA SER A 293 11.49 14.69 8.28
C SER A 293 11.87 13.93 7.00
N SER A 294 11.04 13.00 6.55
CA SER A 294 11.34 12.20 5.34
C SER A 294 11.28 13.04 4.07
N LEU A 295 10.53 14.12 4.10
CA LEU A 295 10.36 15.04 2.99
C LEU A 295 11.31 16.26 3.07
N ALA A 296 11.64 16.71 4.27
CA ALA A 296 12.50 17.85 4.46
C ALA A 296 13.95 17.54 4.07
N GLY A 297 14.44 18.14 3.01
CA GLY A 297 15.83 18.09 2.60
C GLY A 297 16.19 17.04 1.56
N ARG A 298 15.25 16.38 0.98
CA ARG A 298 15.51 15.65 -0.25
C ARG A 298 15.71 16.64 -1.38
N VAL A 299 16.86 16.62 -1.96
CA VAL A 299 17.25 17.50 -3.04
C VAL A 299 16.78 16.90 -4.34
N MET A 300 16.23 17.73 -5.17
CA MET A 300 15.98 17.44 -6.56
C MET A 300 17.26 16.99 -7.23
N LYS A 301 17.37 15.75 -7.56
CA LYS A 301 18.53 15.22 -8.27
C LYS A 301 18.16 14.97 -9.70
N GLY A 302 17.29 15.62 -10.34
CA GLY A 302 17.00 15.49 -11.76
C GLY A 302 17.56 14.19 -12.33
N GLU A 303 17.00 13.07 -11.95
CA GLU A 303 17.58 11.77 -12.27
C GLU A 303 17.15 11.28 -13.65
N GLU A 304 16.15 11.95 -14.23
CA GLU A 304 15.72 11.69 -15.60
C GLU A 304 16.47 12.61 -16.55
N GLU A 305 17.30 12.01 -17.38
CA GLU A 305 18.06 12.75 -18.38
C GLU A 305 17.15 13.19 -19.55
N PRO A 306 17.36 14.38 -20.12
CA PRO A 306 16.54 14.89 -21.25
C PRO A 306 16.49 13.94 -22.45
N CYS A 307 17.57 13.23 -22.76
CA CYS A 307 17.58 12.25 -23.83
C CYS A 307 16.64 11.07 -23.56
N GLU A 308 16.54 10.58 -22.33
CA GLU A 308 15.61 9.54 -21.94
C GLU A 308 14.15 10.01 -22.05
N ILE A 309 13.89 11.26 -21.68
CA ILE A 309 12.57 11.88 -21.82
C ILE A 309 12.17 11.98 -23.28
N PHE A 310 13.08 12.43 -24.13
CA PHE A 310 12.84 12.52 -25.55
C PHE A 310 12.59 11.13 -26.17
N ASP A 311 13.38 10.12 -25.80
CA ASP A 311 13.20 8.74 -26.27
C ASP A 311 11.83 8.17 -25.86
N LYS A 312 11.39 8.43 -24.65
CA LYS A 312 10.05 8.05 -24.17
C LYS A 312 8.96 8.77 -24.98
N PHE A 313 9.09 10.05 -25.23
CA PHE A 313 8.16 10.86 -26.03
C PHE A 313 8.11 10.36 -27.48
N ASP A 314 9.26 10.19 -28.13
CA ASP A 314 9.35 9.72 -29.52
C ASP A 314 8.77 8.30 -29.68
N TYR A 315 9.02 7.44 -28.67
CA TYR A 315 8.39 6.13 -28.60
C TYR A 315 6.86 6.22 -28.51
N LEU A 316 6.31 7.07 -27.62
CA LEU A 316 4.88 7.28 -27.48
C LEU A 316 4.28 7.83 -28.79
N TYR A 317 4.90 8.83 -29.38
CA TYR A 317 4.45 9.46 -30.62
C TYR A 317 4.41 8.48 -31.80
N LYS A 318 5.47 7.67 -31.97
CA LYS A 318 5.56 6.68 -33.06
C LYS A 318 4.67 5.45 -32.84
N ASN A 319 4.41 5.11 -31.59
CA ASN A 319 3.68 3.90 -31.22
C ASN A 319 2.27 4.18 -30.66
N ASN A 320 1.69 5.34 -30.96
CA ASN A 320 0.32 5.70 -30.58
C ASN A 320 -0.71 4.82 -31.32
N LYS A 321 -0.58 3.51 -31.15
CA LYS A 321 -1.54 2.51 -31.65
C LYS A 321 -1.90 1.60 -30.50
N ARG A 322 -3.20 1.27 -30.40
CA ARG A 322 -3.67 0.26 -29.45
C ARG A 322 -2.78 -0.96 -29.54
N PRO A 323 -2.22 -1.47 -28.42
CA PRO A 323 -1.41 -2.68 -28.44
C PRO A 323 -2.21 -3.86 -29.02
N ASP A 324 -1.57 -4.66 -29.85
CA ASP A 324 -2.11 -5.94 -30.27
C ASP A 324 -1.90 -6.96 -29.13
N GLN A 325 -2.74 -6.86 -28.12
CA GLN A 325 -2.67 -7.70 -26.92
C GLN A 325 -3.81 -8.69 -26.93
N LYS A 326 -3.45 -9.98 -26.94
CA LYS A 326 -4.41 -11.08 -26.85
C LYS A 326 -4.66 -11.49 -25.40
N TYR A 327 -5.90 -11.87 -25.13
CA TYR A 327 -6.33 -12.35 -23.81
C TYR A 327 -7.47 -13.36 -23.94
N SER A 328 -7.61 -14.24 -22.96
CA SER A 328 -8.76 -15.12 -22.83
C SER A 328 -9.72 -14.54 -21.78
N VAL A 329 -11.00 -14.61 -22.04
CA VAL A 329 -12.03 -14.36 -21.03
C VAL A 329 -12.54 -15.69 -20.50
N CYS A 330 -12.69 -15.80 -19.19
CA CYS A 330 -13.13 -17.02 -18.51
C CYS A 330 -14.31 -16.74 -17.60
N MET A 331 -15.29 -17.61 -17.62
CA MET A 331 -16.51 -17.50 -16.81
C MET A 331 -16.96 -18.90 -16.38
N ILE A 332 -17.64 -18.99 -15.23
CA ILE A 332 -18.47 -20.14 -14.85
C ILE A 332 -19.93 -19.71 -14.74
N THR A 333 -20.85 -20.62 -14.96
CA THR A 333 -22.29 -20.37 -14.86
C THR A 333 -23.03 -21.58 -14.31
N TYR A 334 -24.14 -21.33 -13.59
CA TYR A 334 -25.03 -22.35 -13.12
C TYR A 334 -26.44 -21.78 -12.79
N ASN A 335 -27.42 -21.98 -13.67
CA ASN A 335 -28.79 -21.46 -13.54
C ASN A 335 -28.81 -19.91 -13.39
N ASP A 336 -28.25 -19.21 -14.35
CA ASP A 336 -28.10 -17.75 -14.37
C ASP A 336 -28.99 -17.08 -15.45
N GLU A 337 -30.13 -17.70 -15.86
CA GLU A 337 -31.00 -17.18 -16.93
C GLU A 337 -31.44 -15.73 -16.70
N GLU A 338 -31.51 -15.29 -15.44
CA GLU A 338 -31.96 -13.95 -15.07
C GLU A 338 -30.94 -12.85 -15.40
N CYS A 339 -29.64 -13.17 -15.45
CA CYS A 339 -28.56 -12.17 -15.56
C CYS A 339 -27.56 -12.44 -16.68
N ILE A 340 -27.42 -13.69 -17.13
CA ILE A 340 -26.41 -14.08 -18.11
C ILE A 340 -26.52 -13.30 -19.44
N ARG A 341 -27.75 -12.94 -19.88
CA ARG A 341 -27.95 -12.18 -21.10
C ARG A 341 -27.29 -10.82 -21.04
N ASP A 342 -27.52 -10.07 -19.95
CA ASP A 342 -26.94 -8.75 -19.75
C ASP A 342 -25.40 -8.81 -19.73
N THR A 343 -24.84 -9.83 -19.06
CA THR A 343 -23.40 -10.09 -19.03
C THR A 343 -22.87 -10.42 -20.43
N MET A 344 -23.54 -11.30 -21.18
CA MET A 344 -23.08 -11.68 -22.53
C MET A 344 -23.16 -10.52 -23.52
N GLU A 345 -24.24 -9.71 -23.47
CA GLU A 345 -24.38 -8.50 -24.30
C GLU A 345 -23.32 -7.45 -23.99
N ASN A 346 -22.90 -7.34 -22.71
CA ASN A 346 -21.87 -6.42 -22.28
C ASN A 346 -20.47 -6.88 -22.69
N VAL A 347 -20.17 -8.17 -22.63
CA VAL A 347 -18.81 -8.71 -22.72
C VAL A 347 -18.46 -9.21 -24.13
N ALA A 348 -19.36 -9.97 -24.77
CA ALA A 348 -19.09 -10.65 -26.01
C ALA A 348 -18.65 -9.71 -27.17
N PRO A 349 -19.17 -8.46 -27.32
CA PRO A 349 -18.74 -7.54 -28.37
C PRO A 349 -17.26 -7.19 -28.38
N TYR A 350 -16.56 -7.35 -27.24
CA TYR A 350 -15.17 -6.96 -27.06
C TYR A 350 -14.18 -8.15 -27.13
N ILE A 351 -14.70 -9.38 -27.24
CA ILE A 351 -13.86 -10.58 -27.19
C ILE A 351 -13.75 -11.18 -28.60
N THR A 352 -12.54 -11.20 -29.12
CA THR A 352 -12.25 -11.69 -30.47
C THR A 352 -11.35 -12.91 -30.48
N ASP A 353 -10.68 -13.23 -29.37
CA ASP A 353 -9.62 -14.24 -29.37
C ASP A 353 -10.03 -15.55 -28.70
N ASP A 354 -10.57 -15.50 -27.47
CA ASP A 354 -10.87 -16.72 -26.71
C ASP A 354 -11.84 -16.42 -25.56
N PHE A 355 -13.04 -16.98 -25.60
CA PHE A 355 -14.03 -16.86 -24.53
C PHE A 355 -14.45 -18.25 -24.05
N VAL A 356 -14.02 -18.62 -22.86
CA VAL A 356 -14.26 -19.94 -22.24
C VAL A 356 -15.31 -19.82 -21.16
N ILE A 357 -16.43 -20.50 -21.35
CA ILE A 357 -17.52 -20.57 -20.36
C ILE A 357 -17.68 -22.01 -19.89
N THR A 358 -17.63 -22.24 -18.57
CA THR A 358 -17.85 -23.58 -18.00
C THR A 358 -19.20 -23.62 -17.30
N ASP A 359 -20.13 -24.39 -17.85
CA ASP A 359 -21.43 -24.64 -17.25
C ASP A 359 -21.38 -25.73 -16.17
N GLY A 360 -22.01 -25.46 -15.02
CA GLY A 360 -22.12 -26.35 -13.86
C GLY A 360 -23.17 -27.43 -14.01
N GLY A 361 -23.95 -27.48 -15.11
CA GLY A 361 -25.09 -28.34 -15.34
C GLY A 361 -26.42 -27.60 -15.21
N SER A 362 -26.53 -26.43 -15.79
CA SER A 362 -27.73 -25.60 -15.77
C SER A 362 -28.94 -26.33 -16.36
N THR A 363 -30.11 -26.09 -15.76
CA THR A 363 -31.39 -26.72 -16.13
C THR A 363 -32.43 -25.70 -16.59
N ASP A 364 -32.09 -24.41 -16.53
CA ASP A 364 -32.86 -23.27 -17.02
C ASP A 364 -32.43 -22.86 -18.44
N LYS A 365 -32.77 -21.66 -18.88
CA LYS A 365 -32.40 -21.15 -20.21
C LYS A 365 -30.95 -20.63 -20.35
N THR A 366 -30.14 -20.75 -19.32
CA THR A 366 -28.76 -20.25 -19.33
C THR A 366 -27.97 -20.72 -20.56
N ILE A 367 -28.04 -22.02 -20.84
CA ILE A 367 -27.32 -22.61 -21.98
C ILE A 367 -27.90 -22.19 -23.34
N GLU A 368 -29.20 -21.98 -23.44
CA GLU A 368 -29.86 -21.51 -24.65
C GLU A 368 -29.33 -20.08 -24.99
N ILE A 369 -29.25 -19.22 -23.99
CA ILE A 369 -28.75 -17.85 -24.14
C ILE A 369 -27.29 -17.85 -24.55
N ILE A 370 -26.42 -18.61 -23.88
CA ILE A 370 -24.99 -18.65 -24.16
C ILE A 370 -24.72 -19.11 -25.60
N LYS A 371 -25.48 -20.05 -26.13
CA LYS A 371 -25.35 -20.56 -27.51
C LYS A 371 -25.70 -19.54 -28.60
N GLU A 372 -26.21 -18.38 -28.24
CA GLU A 372 -26.42 -17.28 -29.19
C GLU A 372 -25.11 -16.57 -29.53
N TYR A 373 -24.02 -16.84 -28.79
CA TYR A 373 -22.71 -16.19 -28.89
C TYR A 373 -21.61 -17.18 -29.31
N ASP A 374 -20.54 -16.66 -29.92
CA ASP A 374 -19.37 -17.45 -30.30
C ASP A 374 -18.43 -17.63 -29.07
N VAL A 375 -18.61 -18.75 -28.37
CA VAL A 375 -17.89 -19.07 -27.14
C VAL A 375 -17.48 -20.55 -27.10
N ASN A 376 -16.40 -20.82 -26.39
CA ASN A 376 -15.98 -22.17 -26.04
C ASN A 376 -16.76 -22.64 -24.80
N LEU A 377 -17.93 -23.26 -25.02
CA LEU A 377 -18.78 -23.72 -23.94
C LEU A 377 -18.39 -25.12 -23.47
N LEU A 378 -17.95 -25.20 -22.23
CA LEU A 378 -17.54 -26.43 -21.53
C LEU A 378 -18.62 -26.86 -20.54
N HIS A 379 -18.68 -28.18 -20.28
CA HIS A 379 -19.59 -28.74 -19.26
C HIS A 379 -18.78 -29.46 -18.18
N LYS A 380 -18.92 -29.01 -16.93
CA LYS A 380 -18.37 -29.67 -15.76
C LYS A 380 -19.37 -29.63 -14.64
N LYS A 381 -19.91 -30.79 -14.26
CA LYS A 381 -20.90 -30.87 -13.18
C LYS A 381 -20.45 -30.14 -11.94
N TRP A 382 -21.27 -29.27 -11.43
CA TRP A 382 -21.04 -28.53 -10.17
C TRP A 382 -20.87 -29.49 -8.98
N ASN A 383 -19.87 -29.25 -8.16
CA ASN A 383 -19.50 -30.08 -7.01
C ASN A 383 -19.33 -29.28 -5.72
N ASP A 384 -19.98 -28.12 -5.60
CA ASP A 384 -19.87 -27.19 -4.47
C ASP A 384 -18.43 -26.71 -4.19
N ASN A 385 -17.63 -26.54 -5.25
CA ASN A 385 -16.26 -26.05 -5.15
C ASN A 385 -15.93 -25.11 -6.31
N PHE A 386 -15.83 -23.82 -6.00
CA PHE A 386 -15.52 -22.79 -6.97
C PHE A 386 -14.10 -22.93 -7.53
N GLU A 387 -13.10 -23.25 -6.72
CA GLU A 387 -11.71 -23.45 -7.15
C GLU A 387 -11.62 -24.46 -8.30
N ILE A 388 -12.26 -25.61 -8.13
CA ILE A 388 -12.23 -26.69 -9.13
C ILE A 388 -12.94 -26.26 -10.42
N GLN A 389 -14.05 -25.55 -10.29
CA GLN A 389 -14.86 -25.11 -11.44
C GLN A 389 -14.13 -23.99 -12.19
N LYS A 390 -13.62 -23.00 -11.47
CA LYS A 390 -12.88 -21.86 -12.04
C LYS A 390 -11.57 -22.29 -12.70
N ASN A 391 -10.76 -23.10 -12.03
CA ASN A 391 -9.51 -23.59 -12.59
C ASN A 391 -9.73 -24.47 -13.83
N TYR A 392 -10.83 -25.22 -13.89
CA TYR A 392 -11.18 -25.97 -15.09
C TYR A 392 -11.42 -25.04 -16.29
N SER A 393 -12.08 -23.91 -16.10
CA SER A 393 -12.24 -22.89 -17.15
C SER A 393 -10.89 -22.30 -17.56
N LEU A 394 -10.03 -21.97 -16.58
CA LEU A 394 -8.70 -21.43 -16.84
C LEU A 394 -7.77 -22.41 -17.60
N ASP A 395 -7.91 -23.72 -17.34
CA ASP A 395 -7.08 -24.75 -17.99
C ASP A 395 -7.40 -24.92 -19.48
N HIS A 396 -8.56 -24.42 -19.94
CA HIS A 396 -8.98 -24.45 -21.34
C HIS A 396 -8.81 -23.12 -22.07
N ALA A 397 -8.31 -22.11 -21.39
CA ALA A 397 -8.01 -20.82 -21.96
C ALA A 397 -6.64 -20.81 -22.63
N ASN A 398 -6.49 -20.13 -23.76
CA ASN A 398 -5.34 -20.28 -24.66
C ASN A 398 -4.31 -19.12 -24.56
N GLN A 399 -4.71 -17.96 -24.07
CA GLN A 399 -3.83 -16.78 -24.05
C GLN A 399 -3.04 -16.68 -22.73
N GLU A 400 -1.95 -15.93 -22.73
CA GLU A 400 -1.14 -15.68 -21.52
C GLU A 400 -1.91 -14.93 -20.45
N TRP A 401 -2.68 -13.90 -20.86
CA TRP A 401 -3.49 -13.12 -19.95
C TRP A 401 -4.93 -13.66 -19.89
N ARG A 402 -5.46 -13.74 -18.68
CA ARG A 402 -6.80 -14.23 -18.36
C ARG A 402 -7.62 -13.11 -17.76
N ILE A 403 -8.85 -12.96 -18.21
CA ILE A 403 -9.84 -12.07 -17.59
C ILE A 403 -10.92 -12.94 -16.99
N TRP A 404 -11.13 -12.80 -15.70
CA TRP A 404 -12.19 -13.50 -14.98
C TRP A 404 -13.44 -12.63 -14.87
N ILE A 405 -14.59 -13.19 -15.18
CA ILE A 405 -15.89 -12.53 -15.10
C ILE A 405 -16.87 -13.48 -14.40
N ASP A 406 -17.64 -12.98 -13.46
CA ASP A 406 -18.77 -13.73 -12.90
C ASP A 406 -20.04 -13.52 -13.78
N ALA A 407 -20.94 -14.50 -13.83
CA ALA A 407 -22.09 -14.50 -14.74
C ALA A 407 -23.13 -13.38 -14.49
N ASP A 408 -22.98 -12.64 -13.40
CA ASP A 408 -23.80 -11.50 -12.99
C ASP A 408 -23.00 -10.18 -12.91
N GLU A 409 -21.86 -10.11 -13.59
CA GLU A 409 -21.03 -8.91 -13.66
C GLU A 409 -21.05 -8.29 -15.06
N THR A 410 -21.02 -6.96 -15.09
CA THR A 410 -20.82 -6.16 -16.30
C THR A 410 -19.66 -5.20 -16.10
N TYR A 411 -19.08 -4.75 -17.21
CA TYR A 411 -17.95 -3.82 -17.20
C TYR A 411 -18.28 -2.59 -18.01
N GLU A 412 -17.77 -1.47 -17.58
CA GLU A 412 -17.90 -0.24 -18.35
C GLU A 412 -17.17 -0.37 -19.69
N PRO A 413 -17.72 0.17 -20.79
CA PRO A 413 -17.10 0.08 -22.13
C PRO A 413 -15.63 0.52 -22.15
N ILE A 414 -15.26 1.50 -21.31
CA ILE A 414 -13.90 1.99 -21.19
C ILE A 414 -12.93 0.90 -20.70
N PHE A 415 -13.37 -0.02 -19.83
CA PHE A 415 -12.53 -1.15 -19.40
C PHE A 415 -12.05 -1.94 -20.61
N TRP A 416 -12.97 -2.35 -21.48
CA TRP A 416 -12.67 -3.16 -22.66
C TRP A 416 -11.81 -2.40 -23.67
N ASN A 417 -12.13 -1.13 -23.90
CA ASN A 417 -11.39 -0.27 -24.82
C ASN A 417 -9.93 -0.08 -24.40
N GLN A 418 -9.66 -0.10 -23.10
CA GLN A 418 -8.34 0.14 -22.51
C GLN A 418 -7.61 -1.12 -22.04
N LEU A 419 -8.26 -2.28 -22.06
CA LEU A 419 -7.72 -3.53 -21.48
C LEU A 419 -6.34 -3.91 -22.04
N ALA A 420 -6.16 -3.80 -23.36
CA ALA A 420 -4.89 -4.10 -23.99
C ALA A 420 -3.73 -3.23 -23.45
N TRP A 421 -4.04 -2.01 -23.09
CA TRP A 421 -3.11 -1.06 -22.49
C TRP A 421 -2.81 -1.42 -21.03
N TYR A 422 -3.84 -1.75 -20.23
CA TYR A 422 -3.66 -2.22 -18.85
C TYR A 422 -2.73 -3.43 -18.79
N ILE A 423 -2.90 -4.35 -19.74
CA ILE A 423 -2.04 -5.53 -19.83
C ILE A 423 -0.60 -5.12 -20.21
N ARG A 424 -0.40 -4.21 -21.15
CA ARG A 424 0.93 -3.74 -21.57
C ARG A 424 1.65 -3.03 -20.41
N ASP A 425 0.96 -2.15 -19.68
CA ASP A 425 1.52 -1.50 -18.50
C ASP A 425 1.91 -2.53 -17.43
N ALA A 426 1.02 -3.49 -17.18
CA ALA A 426 1.31 -4.57 -16.25
C ALA A 426 2.55 -5.38 -16.65
N GLN A 427 2.72 -5.66 -17.95
CA GLN A 427 3.92 -6.34 -18.46
C GLN A 427 5.19 -5.51 -18.23
N GLN A 428 5.16 -4.21 -18.53
CA GLN A 428 6.30 -3.31 -18.32
C GLN A 428 6.70 -3.19 -16.86
N ARG A 429 5.73 -3.23 -15.96
CA ARG A 429 5.91 -3.14 -14.50
C ARG A 429 6.10 -4.48 -13.82
N GLU A 430 6.18 -5.59 -14.59
CA GLU A 430 6.28 -6.97 -14.07
C GLU A 430 5.13 -7.36 -13.12
N VAL A 431 3.94 -6.83 -13.38
CA VAL A 431 2.72 -7.15 -12.63
C VAL A 431 2.11 -8.44 -13.18
N ASP A 432 1.65 -9.33 -12.32
CA ASP A 432 1.01 -10.61 -12.67
C ASP A 432 -0.51 -10.59 -12.53
N CYS A 433 -1.03 -9.67 -11.72
CA CYS A 433 -2.46 -9.58 -11.43
C CYS A 433 -2.91 -8.11 -11.32
N ILE A 434 -4.04 -7.79 -11.96
CA ILE A 434 -4.68 -6.48 -11.89
C ILE A 434 -6.01 -6.62 -11.13
N ASN A 435 -6.14 -5.86 -10.07
CA ASN A 435 -7.34 -5.77 -9.25
C ASN A 435 -8.28 -4.72 -9.83
N VAL A 436 -9.54 -5.07 -10.07
CA VAL A 436 -10.58 -4.18 -10.58
C VAL A 436 -11.55 -3.84 -9.47
N PRO A 437 -11.84 -2.56 -9.19
CA PRO A 437 -12.81 -2.19 -8.18
C PRO A 437 -14.23 -2.59 -8.62
N ARG A 438 -14.92 -3.34 -7.77
CA ARG A 438 -16.29 -3.77 -8.01
C ARG A 438 -17.28 -2.86 -7.30
N VAL A 439 -18.30 -2.47 -8.03
CA VAL A 439 -19.46 -1.73 -7.56
C VAL A 439 -20.59 -2.71 -7.30
N ASN A 440 -20.85 -3.01 -6.04
CA ASN A 440 -21.95 -3.86 -5.64
C ASN A 440 -23.23 -3.02 -5.49
N ILE A 441 -24.29 -3.34 -6.24
CA ILE A 441 -25.59 -2.68 -6.18
C ILE A 441 -26.63 -3.70 -5.77
N VAL A 442 -27.32 -3.47 -4.65
CA VAL A 442 -28.39 -4.35 -4.17
C VAL A 442 -29.74 -3.63 -4.31
N HIS A 443 -30.48 -3.98 -5.35
CA HIS A 443 -31.80 -3.41 -5.62
C HIS A 443 -32.82 -3.82 -4.56
N GLY A 444 -33.53 -2.86 -3.99
CA GLY A 444 -34.51 -3.09 -2.93
C GLY A 444 -33.91 -3.15 -1.52
N MET A 445 -32.61 -2.87 -1.37
CA MET A 445 -31.95 -2.80 -0.06
C MET A 445 -32.58 -1.71 0.81
N THR A 446 -32.75 -2.01 2.10
CA THR A 446 -33.20 -1.04 3.10
C THR A 446 -32.03 -0.65 4.02
N PRO A 447 -32.08 0.55 4.64
CA PRO A 447 -31.06 0.94 5.61
C PRO A 447 -30.91 -0.06 6.77
N GLU A 448 -32.02 -0.61 7.25
CA GLU A 448 -32.04 -1.60 8.34
C GLU A 448 -31.32 -2.88 7.94
N PHE A 449 -31.54 -3.36 6.72
CA PHE A 449 -30.83 -4.53 6.20
C PHE A 449 -29.33 -4.29 6.06
N ALA A 450 -28.92 -3.10 5.64
CA ALA A 450 -27.52 -2.72 5.54
C ALA A 450 -26.85 -2.66 6.93
N GLU A 451 -27.53 -2.10 7.93
CA GLU A 451 -27.07 -2.04 9.32
C GLU A 451 -26.94 -3.43 9.95
N GLU A 452 -27.96 -4.30 9.77
CA GLU A 452 -27.94 -5.68 10.26
C GLU A 452 -26.75 -6.50 9.71
N ASN A 453 -26.31 -6.19 8.49
CA ASN A 453 -25.18 -6.85 7.85
C ASN A 453 -23.86 -6.09 7.99
N SER A 454 -23.83 -4.97 8.74
CA SER A 454 -22.65 -4.10 8.93
C SER A 454 -22.05 -3.62 7.59
N TRP A 455 -22.89 -3.30 6.62
CA TRP A 455 -22.45 -2.83 5.33
C TRP A 455 -22.21 -1.33 5.33
N ASN A 456 -21.09 -0.93 4.75
CA ASN A 456 -20.83 0.45 4.45
C ASN A 456 -21.51 0.81 3.12
N ILE A 457 -22.48 1.72 3.17
CA ILE A 457 -23.20 2.18 2.00
C ILE A 457 -22.65 3.54 1.60
N SER A 458 -22.08 3.60 0.38
CA SER A 458 -21.66 4.87 -0.17
C SER A 458 -22.86 5.74 -0.50
N TYR A 459 -22.61 7.03 -0.72
CA TYR A 459 -23.59 8.00 -1.19
C TYR A 459 -24.35 7.55 -2.47
N PHE A 460 -23.73 6.69 -3.29
CA PHE A 460 -24.29 6.14 -4.52
C PHE A 460 -25.06 4.83 -4.34
N ASN A 461 -25.36 4.45 -3.11
CA ASN A 461 -25.91 3.15 -2.75
C ASN A 461 -25.03 1.95 -3.15
N TRP A 462 -23.72 2.17 -3.28
CA TRP A 462 -22.76 1.10 -3.48
C TRP A 462 -22.40 0.45 -2.15
N VAL A 463 -22.43 -0.86 -2.13
CA VAL A 463 -22.17 -1.65 -0.93
C VAL A 463 -20.68 -1.94 -0.81
N ASN A 464 -20.08 -1.56 0.33
CA ASN A 464 -18.68 -1.83 0.71
C ASN A 464 -17.65 -1.42 -0.34
N TYR A 465 -17.90 -0.34 -1.08
CA TYR A 465 -16.97 0.17 -2.09
C TYR A 465 -15.74 0.87 -1.44
N PRO A 466 -14.51 0.71 -2.01
CA PRO A 466 -14.15 -0.13 -3.14
C PRO A 466 -13.95 -1.60 -2.74
N ASP A 467 -14.57 -2.50 -3.50
CA ASP A 467 -14.44 -3.95 -3.36
C ASP A 467 -13.52 -4.46 -4.48
N TYR A 468 -12.20 -4.46 -4.24
CA TYR A 468 -11.22 -4.85 -5.24
C TYR A 468 -11.24 -6.34 -5.52
N GLN A 469 -11.47 -6.71 -6.79
CA GLN A 469 -11.51 -8.08 -7.26
C GLN A 469 -10.33 -8.37 -8.20
N GLN A 470 -9.66 -9.51 -8.02
CA GLN A 470 -8.61 -10.00 -8.90
C GLN A 470 -9.24 -10.48 -10.22
N ARG A 471 -9.19 -9.64 -11.26
CA ARG A 471 -9.95 -9.91 -12.50
C ARG A 471 -9.08 -10.12 -13.74
N VAL A 472 -7.88 -9.56 -13.81
CA VAL A 472 -6.99 -9.70 -14.98
C VAL A 472 -5.65 -10.26 -14.49
N PHE A 473 -5.23 -11.43 -14.95
CA PHE A 473 -4.03 -12.08 -14.43
C PHE A 473 -3.36 -13.01 -15.45
N LYS A 474 -2.11 -13.34 -15.20
CA LYS A 474 -1.32 -14.25 -16.07
C LYS A 474 -1.72 -15.71 -15.90
N SER A 475 -1.49 -16.52 -16.93
CA SER A 475 -1.90 -17.93 -17.03
C SER A 475 -1.33 -18.85 -15.94
N HIS A 476 -0.21 -18.51 -15.31
CA HIS A 476 0.35 -19.28 -14.19
C HIS A 476 -0.38 -19.08 -12.88
N CYS A 477 -1.20 -18.02 -12.78
CA CYS A 477 -2.05 -17.77 -11.64
C CYS A 477 -3.24 -18.71 -11.63
N LYS A 478 -3.66 -19.16 -10.45
CA LYS A 478 -4.77 -20.10 -10.25
C LYS A 478 -5.66 -19.65 -9.11
N PHE A 479 -6.91 -20.07 -9.12
CA PHE A 479 -7.78 -19.93 -7.97
C PHE A 479 -7.44 -20.96 -6.90
N ALA A 480 -7.52 -20.56 -5.63
CA ALA A 480 -7.45 -21.43 -4.46
C ALA A 480 -8.52 -21.04 -3.46
N GLY A 481 -9.14 -22.02 -2.84
CA GLY A 481 -10.24 -21.85 -1.90
C GLY A 481 -11.58 -22.35 -2.44
N ARG A 482 -12.29 -23.11 -1.60
CA ARG A 482 -13.58 -23.69 -1.97
C ARG A 482 -14.68 -22.65 -2.11
N THR A 483 -14.67 -21.69 -1.17
CA THR A 483 -15.56 -20.52 -1.10
C THR A 483 -14.66 -19.32 -0.78
N HIS A 484 -14.95 -18.12 -1.29
CA HIS A 484 -14.06 -16.95 -1.22
C HIS A 484 -12.67 -17.26 -1.80
N GLU A 485 -12.68 -17.83 -2.98
CA GLU A 485 -11.47 -18.16 -3.71
C GLU A 485 -10.65 -16.91 -4.04
N ARG A 486 -9.35 -17.07 -3.99
CA ARG A 486 -8.37 -16.04 -4.34
C ARG A 486 -7.47 -16.51 -5.47
N ILE A 487 -6.85 -15.57 -6.16
CA ILE A 487 -5.78 -15.88 -7.10
C ILE A 487 -4.47 -16.07 -6.33
N ILE A 488 -3.83 -17.21 -6.54
CA ILE A 488 -2.51 -17.57 -5.99
C ILE A 488 -1.44 -17.56 -7.09
N ASN A 489 -0.18 -17.66 -6.70
CA ASN A 489 1.01 -17.57 -7.56
C ASN A 489 1.21 -16.17 -8.15
N VAL A 490 0.66 -15.15 -7.52
CA VAL A 490 0.87 -13.74 -7.87
C VAL A 490 2.13 -13.25 -7.18
N LYS A 491 3.11 -12.76 -7.95
CA LYS A 491 4.34 -12.15 -7.40
C LYS A 491 4.15 -10.66 -7.13
N LYS A 492 3.41 -9.99 -8.03
CA LYS A 492 3.14 -8.56 -7.93
C LYS A 492 1.77 -8.26 -8.49
N ASP A 493 1.00 -7.44 -7.80
CA ASP A 493 -0.31 -6.98 -8.23
C ASP A 493 -0.37 -5.46 -8.36
N ALA A 494 -1.42 -4.99 -9.06
CA ALA A 494 -1.75 -3.59 -9.19
C ALA A 494 -3.27 -3.42 -9.17
N ALA A 495 -3.76 -2.23 -8.84
CA ALA A 495 -5.18 -1.93 -8.81
C ALA A 495 -5.56 -0.87 -9.86
N LEU A 496 -6.70 -1.05 -10.52
CA LEU A 496 -7.31 -0.01 -11.34
C LEU A 496 -8.08 0.98 -10.45
N VAL A 497 -8.17 2.21 -10.89
CA VAL A 497 -8.96 3.26 -10.24
C VAL A 497 -9.81 3.98 -11.28
N GLY A 498 -11.09 4.23 -10.96
CA GLY A 498 -12.00 4.94 -11.88
C GLY A 498 -12.50 4.12 -13.08
N VAL A 499 -12.31 2.83 -13.04
CA VAL A 499 -12.87 1.85 -13.99
C VAL A 499 -13.44 0.70 -13.20
N HIS A 500 -14.67 0.30 -13.47
CA HIS A 500 -15.41 -0.57 -12.57
C HIS A 500 -15.90 -1.85 -13.23
N CYS A 501 -15.94 -2.89 -12.41
CA CYS A 501 -16.82 -4.03 -12.59
C CYS A 501 -18.13 -3.74 -11.83
N VAL A 502 -19.26 -3.83 -12.46
CA VAL A 502 -20.58 -3.56 -11.86
C VAL A 502 -21.29 -4.88 -11.59
N HIS A 503 -21.76 -5.04 -10.38
CA HIS A 503 -22.37 -6.29 -9.89
C HIS A 503 -23.76 -6.00 -9.29
N PRO A 504 -24.81 -5.95 -10.11
CA PRO A 504 -26.17 -5.71 -9.65
C PRO A 504 -26.83 -6.99 -9.15
N LYS A 505 -27.51 -6.91 -8.02
CA LYS A 505 -28.31 -8.02 -7.48
C LYS A 505 -29.64 -7.53 -6.94
N SER A 506 -30.70 -8.34 -7.02
CA SER A 506 -31.91 -8.14 -6.23
C SER A 506 -31.66 -8.46 -4.76
N LEU A 507 -32.39 -7.82 -3.86
CA LEU A 507 -32.30 -8.11 -2.42
C LEU A 507 -32.60 -9.60 -2.13
N ASP A 508 -33.56 -10.21 -2.80
CA ASP A 508 -33.89 -11.63 -2.63
C ASP A 508 -32.71 -12.54 -3.02
N ARG A 509 -32.03 -12.26 -4.15
CA ARG A 509 -30.85 -12.99 -4.59
C ARG A 509 -29.68 -12.79 -3.60
N GLN A 510 -29.53 -11.59 -3.06
CA GLN A 510 -28.52 -11.30 -2.06
C GLN A 510 -28.79 -12.04 -0.75
N ILE A 511 -30.04 -12.07 -0.27
CA ILE A 511 -30.46 -12.84 0.93
C ILE A 511 -30.22 -14.34 0.72
N ALA A 512 -30.58 -14.86 -0.44
CA ALA A 512 -30.34 -16.26 -0.78
C ALA A 512 -28.85 -16.60 -0.81
N GLY A 513 -28.03 -15.69 -1.35
CA GLY A 513 -26.57 -15.79 -1.35
C GLY A 513 -25.98 -15.84 0.06
N ILE A 514 -26.35 -14.88 0.91
CA ILE A 514 -25.92 -14.82 2.33
C ILE A 514 -26.33 -16.10 3.08
N LYS A 515 -27.55 -16.60 2.83
CA LYS A 515 -28.02 -17.83 3.48
C LYS A 515 -27.18 -19.03 3.04
N ARG A 516 -26.98 -19.20 1.72
CA ARG A 516 -26.17 -20.30 1.17
C ARG A 516 -24.74 -20.25 1.72
N GLU A 517 -24.14 -19.08 1.79
CA GLU A 517 -22.82 -18.85 2.34
C GLU A 517 -22.75 -19.24 3.82
N LYS A 518 -23.71 -18.78 4.64
CA LYS A 518 -23.81 -19.15 6.06
C LYS A 518 -23.98 -20.68 6.26
N ASP A 519 -24.76 -21.34 5.41
CA ASP A 519 -24.92 -22.78 5.48
C ASP A 519 -23.66 -23.53 5.06
N GLN A 520 -22.92 -23.00 4.07
CA GLN A 520 -21.59 -23.51 3.68
C GLN A 520 -20.57 -23.38 4.81
N TYR A 521 -20.51 -22.23 5.50
CA TYR A 521 -19.62 -22.05 6.64
C TYR A 521 -19.88 -23.06 7.78
N LYS A 522 -21.13 -23.40 8.04
CA LYS A 522 -21.46 -24.45 9.02
C LYS A 522 -20.96 -25.84 8.61
N ILE A 523 -21.07 -26.16 7.30
CA ILE A 523 -20.54 -27.44 6.77
C ILE A 523 -19.01 -27.47 6.92
N GLU A 524 -18.33 -26.39 6.57
CA GLU A 524 -16.88 -26.26 6.71
C GLU A 524 -16.44 -26.32 8.18
N ALA A 525 -17.14 -25.63 9.07
CA ALA A 525 -16.90 -25.69 10.52
C ALA A 525 -17.02 -27.11 11.07
N GLN A 526 -18.05 -27.85 10.64
CA GLN A 526 -18.22 -29.26 11.03
C GLN A 526 -17.09 -30.14 10.49
N GLN A 527 -16.61 -29.86 9.28
CA GLN A 527 -15.48 -30.59 8.70
C GLN A 527 -14.20 -30.28 9.45
N VAL A 528 -13.93 -29.02 9.81
CA VAL A 528 -12.80 -28.61 10.64
C VAL A 528 -12.82 -29.35 11.98
N LYS A 529 -13.98 -29.36 12.67
CA LYS A 529 -14.16 -30.10 13.92
C LYS A 529 -13.88 -31.59 13.78
N LYS A 530 -14.36 -32.19 12.69
CA LYS A 530 -14.13 -33.62 12.41
C LYS A 530 -12.65 -33.92 12.12
N ASN A 531 -11.95 -32.99 11.48
CA ASN A 531 -10.54 -33.18 11.17
C ASN A 531 -9.65 -33.06 12.42
N ILE A 532 -9.97 -32.15 13.34
CA ILE A 532 -9.26 -32.00 14.60
C ILE A 532 -9.46 -33.26 15.45
N ASN A 533 -8.44 -34.10 15.50
CA ASN A 533 -8.46 -35.32 16.31
C ASN A 533 -8.11 -34.99 17.77
N LEU A 534 -9.05 -34.37 18.47
CA LEU A 534 -8.89 -33.98 19.87
C LEU A 534 -8.71 -35.24 20.76
N GLY A 535 -7.53 -35.45 21.28
CA GLY A 535 -7.22 -36.58 22.19
C GLY A 535 -8.13 -36.57 23.43
N PHE A 536 -8.49 -37.76 23.92
CA PHE A 536 -9.35 -37.92 25.11
C PHE A 536 -8.80 -37.13 26.30
N GLY A 537 -9.65 -36.29 26.90
CA GLY A 537 -9.30 -35.51 28.11
C GLY A 537 -8.44 -34.28 27.83
N LYS A 538 -8.04 -33.98 26.59
CA LYS A 538 -7.30 -32.78 26.22
C LYS A 538 -8.24 -31.59 26.05
N LYS A 539 -7.75 -30.40 26.39
CA LYS A 539 -8.43 -29.10 26.09
C LYS A 539 -7.86 -28.51 24.83
N LEU A 540 -8.69 -27.87 24.01
CA LEU A 540 -8.31 -27.29 22.74
C LEU A 540 -7.74 -25.87 22.93
N ILE A 541 -6.55 -25.62 22.41
CA ILE A 541 -5.96 -24.28 22.29
C ILE A 541 -5.85 -23.92 20.82
N VAL A 542 -6.43 -22.78 20.45
CA VAL A 542 -6.26 -22.16 19.14
C VAL A 542 -5.25 -21.02 19.25
N HIS A 543 -4.09 -21.19 18.63
CA HIS A 543 -3.14 -20.11 18.39
C HIS A 543 -3.58 -19.33 17.18
N TYR A 544 -3.61 -18.01 17.29
CA TYR A 544 -4.01 -17.15 16.18
C TYR A 544 -2.85 -16.27 15.71
N LEU A 545 -2.62 -16.30 14.39
CA LEU A 545 -1.74 -15.39 13.66
C LEU A 545 -2.50 -14.72 12.52
N HIS A 546 -2.19 -13.45 12.25
CA HIS A 546 -2.82 -12.73 11.14
C HIS A 546 -2.39 -13.30 9.78
N HIS A 547 -1.09 -13.63 9.64
CA HIS A 547 -0.47 -14.22 8.45
C HIS A 547 0.69 -15.13 8.85
N LEU A 548 1.17 -15.96 7.93
CA LEU A 548 2.28 -16.92 8.15
C LEU A 548 3.53 -16.53 7.34
N GLY A 549 3.80 -15.24 7.24
CA GLY A 549 4.94 -14.70 6.48
C GLY A 549 6.30 -14.92 7.15
N ILE A 550 7.34 -14.39 6.51
CA ILE A 550 8.75 -14.49 6.94
C ILE A 550 9.01 -13.80 8.29
N GLY A 551 8.10 -12.93 8.76
CA GLY A 551 8.26 -12.10 9.94
C GLY A 551 8.56 -12.84 11.25
N GLY A 552 9.15 -12.12 12.22
CA GLY A 552 9.58 -12.66 13.53
C GLY A 552 8.45 -13.27 14.35
N THR A 553 7.24 -12.72 14.30
CA THR A 553 6.08 -13.23 15.07
C THR A 553 5.70 -14.64 14.64
N ALA A 554 5.62 -14.92 13.35
CA ALA A 554 5.31 -16.25 12.84
C ALA A 554 6.43 -17.26 13.18
N LYS A 555 7.71 -16.84 13.15
CA LYS A 555 8.85 -17.66 13.60
C LYS A 555 8.74 -18.01 15.10
N VAL A 556 8.41 -17.05 15.92
CA VAL A 556 8.20 -17.24 17.37
C VAL A 556 7.12 -18.30 17.63
N VAL A 557 5.96 -18.16 16.99
CA VAL A 557 4.85 -19.12 17.17
C VAL A 557 5.21 -20.50 16.64
N GLN A 558 5.94 -20.58 15.54
CA GLN A 558 6.48 -21.84 15.01
C GLN A 558 7.36 -22.56 16.03
N ILE A 559 8.30 -21.83 16.66
CA ILE A 559 9.19 -22.41 17.70
C ILE A 559 8.38 -22.83 18.93
N LEU A 560 7.39 -22.04 19.35
CA LEU A 560 6.50 -22.39 20.45
C LEU A 560 5.71 -23.66 20.16
N CYS A 561 5.02 -23.74 19.00
CA CYS A 561 4.25 -24.91 18.61
C CYS A 561 5.12 -26.19 18.59
N LYS A 562 6.33 -26.10 18.02
CA LYS A 562 7.30 -27.20 18.01
C LYS A 562 7.64 -27.72 19.43
N ASN A 563 7.74 -26.81 20.40
CA ASN A 563 8.06 -27.18 21.79
C ASN A 563 6.81 -27.62 22.55
N PHE A 564 5.64 -27.04 22.30
CA PHE A 564 4.38 -27.53 22.84
C PHE A 564 4.11 -28.98 22.45
N MET A 565 4.31 -29.34 21.18
CA MET A 565 4.14 -30.71 20.70
C MET A 565 5.08 -31.72 21.41
N LYS A 566 6.23 -31.27 21.88
CA LYS A 566 7.19 -32.13 22.64
C LYS A 566 6.86 -32.21 24.11
N MET A 567 6.46 -31.10 24.72
CA MET A 567 6.38 -30.94 26.17
C MET A 567 4.97 -31.15 26.73
N ASP A 568 3.94 -30.80 25.95
CA ASP A 568 2.57 -30.76 26.42
C ASP A 568 1.82 -32.08 26.19
N LYS A 569 1.07 -32.48 27.22
CA LYS A 569 0.18 -33.67 27.20
C LYS A 569 -1.27 -33.33 27.53
N LYS A 570 -1.55 -32.12 28.02
CA LYS A 570 -2.85 -31.71 28.54
C LYS A 570 -3.72 -31.01 27.48
N PHE A 571 -3.04 -30.33 26.56
CA PHE A 571 -3.72 -29.52 25.54
C PHE A 571 -3.56 -30.13 24.17
N HIS A 572 -4.46 -29.76 23.27
CA HIS A 572 -4.40 -29.97 21.83
C HIS A 572 -4.21 -28.64 21.14
N HIS A 573 -3.12 -28.47 20.41
CA HIS A 573 -2.73 -27.21 19.80
C HIS A 573 -3.14 -27.16 18.32
N VAL A 574 -3.83 -26.11 17.95
CA VAL A 574 -4.29 -25.81 16.59
C VAL A 574 -3.85 -24.40 16.23
N LEU A 575 -3.51 -24.16 14.99
CA LEU A 575 -3.18 -22.83 14.47
C LEU A 575 -4.30 -22.31 13.57
N ALA A 576 -4.77 -21.10 13.83
CA ALA A 576 -5.70 -20.38 12.98
C ALA A 576 -5.05 -19.16 12.35
N TYR A 577 -5.31 -18.92 11.05
CA TYR A 577 -4.75 -17.82 10.30
C TYR A 577 -5.62 -17.44 9.10
N LYS A 578 -5.46 -16.21 8.58
CA LYS A 578 -6.17 -15.79 7.37
C LYS A 578 -5.67 -16.55 6.14
N ALA A 579 -6.59 -17.03 5.33
CA ALA A 579 -6.29 -17.70 4.06
C ALA A 579 -5.63 -16.77 3.02
N HIS A 580 -5.67 -15.46 3.24
CA HIS A 580 -5.12 -14.43 2.35
C HIS A 580 -3.88 -13.79 3.00
N GLY A 581 -2.83 -13.57 2.22
CA GLY A 581 -1.59 -12.92 2.66
C GLY A 581 -0.36 -13.80 2.52
N GLU A 582 0.66 -13.45 3.27
CA GLU A 582 1.93 -14.18 3.29
C GLU A 582 1.76 -15.53 3.99
N LEU A 583 2.15 -16.62 3.34
CA LEU A 583 1.98 -17.99 3.82
C LEU A 583 3.29 -18.81 3.75
N GLU A 584 4.43 -18.18 3.62
CA GLU A 584 5.73 -18.84 3.42
C GLU A 584 6.09 -19.83 4.53
N ARG A 585 5.54 -19.64 5.74
CA ARG A 585 5.74 -20.55 6.87
C ARG A 585 4.66 -21.62 7.05
N GLU A 586 3.63 -21.63 6.22
CA GLU A 586 2.56 -22.65 6.29
C GLU A 586 3.12 -24.09 6.25
N PRO A 587 4.07 -24.45 5.34
CA PRO A 587 4.63 -25.80 5.29
C PRO A 587 5.35 -26.22 6.58
N PHE A 588 5.99 -25.30 7.28
CA PHE A 588 6.65 -25.60 8.55
C PHE A 588 5.63 -25.88 9.67
N PHE A 589 4.50 -25.17 9.69
CA PHE A 589 3.43 -25.45 10.63
C PHE A 589 2.72 -26.77 10.30
N GLU A 590 2.55 -27.10 9.02
CA GLU A 590 2.01 -28.40 8.59
C GLU A 590 2.89 -29.56 9.07
N GLU A 591 4.22 -29.42 8.98
CA GLU A 591 5.17 -30.40 9.51
C GLU A 591 5.07 -30.56 11.03
N ILE A 592 4.86 -29.47 11.77
CA ILE A 592 4.87 -29.46 13.25
C ILE A 592 3.54 -29.95 13.82
N LEU A 593 2.42 -29.44 13.31
CA LEU A 593 1.09 -29.64 13.88
C LEU A 593 0.27 -30.71 13.15
N GLY A 594 0.58 -30.98 11.89
CA GLY A 594 -0.24 -31.72 10.95
C GLY A 594 -1.28 -30.82 10.27
N LYS A 595 -1.59 -31.12 9.02
CA LYS A 595 -2.52 -30.32 8.18
C LYS A 595 -3.92 -30.22 8.81
N GLU A 596 -4.37 -31.26 9.50
CA GLU A 596 -5.65 -31.31 10.19
C GLU A 596 -5.78 -30.33 11.36
N ASN A 597 -4.67 -29.82 11.87
CA ASN A 597 -4.62 -28.84 12.95
C ASN A 597 -4.31 -27.40 12.46
N LEU A 598 -4.40 -27.18 11.16
CA LEU A 598 -4.29 -25.86 10.55
C LEU A 598 -5.67 -25.39 10.09
N ILE A 599 -6.10 -24.24 10.59
CA ILE A 599 -7.39 -23.62 10.28
C ILE A 599 -7.11 -22.35 9.49
N SER A 600 -7.22 -22.43 8.17
CA SER A 600 -7.26 -21.22 7.33
C SER A 600 -8.70 -20.76 7.17
N TYR A 601 -8.96 -19.45 7.24
CA TYR A 601 -10.28 -18.87 7.02
C TYR A 601 -10.18 -17.64 6.12
N ALA A 602 -11.19 -17.41 5.30
CA ALA A 602 -11.23 -16.30 4.35
C ALA A 602 -12.07 -15.11 4.87
N SER A 603 -13.04 -15.36 5.75
CA SER A 603 -13.93 -14.32 6.25
C SER A 603 -14.20 -14.44 7.75
N VAL A 604 -14.60 -13.32 8.37
CA VAL A 604 -14.94 -13.30 9.81
C VAL A 604 -16.18 -14.15 10.13
N PRO A 605 -17.26 -14.16 9.32
CA PRO A 605 -18.38 -15.05 9.52
C PRO A 605 -18.02 -16.53 9.46
N GLU A 606 -17.16 -16.94 8.53
CA GLU A 606 -16.62 -18.30 8.46
C GLU A 606 -15.87 -18.66 9.74
N PHE A 607 -14.96 -17.78 10.18
CA PHE A 607 -14.20 -17.98 11.41
C PHE A 607 -15.11 -18.08 12.64
N TYR A 608 -16.17 -17.27 12.69
CA TYR A 608 -17.18 -17.36 13.76
C TYR A 608 -17.84 -18.75 13.83
N GLU A 609 -18.31 -19.29 12.71
CA GLU A 609 -18.92 -20.62 12.70
C GLU A 609 -17.92 -21.73 13.07
N ILE A 610 -16.64 -21.59 12.64
CA ILE A 610 -15.57 -22.52 13.03
C ILE A 610 -15.37 -22.49 14.55
N ILE A 611 -15.14 -21.31 15.15
CA ILE A 611 -14.86 -21.17 16.59
C ILE A 611 -16.07 -21.64 17.43
N LYS A 612 -17.27 -21.29 17.01
CA LYS A 612 -18.54 -21.74 17.64
C LYS A 612 -18.69 -23.26 17.63
N GLU A 613 -18.27 -23.93 16.58
CA GLU A 613 -18.36 -25.37 16.42
C GLU A 613 -17.26 -26.13 17.21
N ILE A 614 -16.01 -25.65 17.17
CA ILE A 614 -14.88 -26.29 17.85
C ILE A 614 -14.79 -25.95 19.33
N LYS A 615 -15.33 -24.80 19.77
CA LYS A 615 -15.37 -24.31 21.15
C LYS A 615 -14.01 -24.43 21.86
N PRO A 616 -13.03 -23.62 21.47
CA PRO A 616 -11.71 -23.70 22.10
C PRO A 616 -11.77 -23.36 23.59
N PHE A 617 -10.99 -24.06 24.40
CA PHE A 617 -10.76 -23.70 25.79
C PHE A 617 -9.94 -22.41 25.89
N ILE A 618 -8.90 -22.27 25.06
CA ILE A 618 -8.10 -21.04 24.97
C ILE A 618 -8.01 -20.61 23.49
N MET A 619 -8.21 -19.33 23.24
CA MET A 619 -7.77 -18.68 22.01
C MET A 619 -6.65 -17.70 22.35
N HIS A 620 -5.45 -17.98 21.86
CA HIS A 620 -4.27 -17.19 22.10
C HIS A 620 -3.89 -16.37 20.87
N ARG A 621 -4.18 -15.07 20.91
CA ARG A 621 -3.85 -14.11 19.87
C ARG A 621 -2.40 -13.66 20.01
N GLN A 622 -1.62 -13.78 18.93
CA GLN A 622 -0.21 -13.36 18.87
C GLN A 622 0.00 -12.32 17.79
N THR A 623 -0.42 -11.09 18.09
CA THR A 623 -0.44 -9.95 17.16
C THR A 623 -0.03 -8.66 17.85
N SER A 624 -0.36 -7.49 17.27
CA SER A 624 -0.01 -6.17 17.82
C SER A 624 -0.59 -5.89 19.21
N GLY A 625 -1.71 -6.54 19.57
CA GLY A 625 -2.50 -6.25 20.77
C GLY A 625 -3.57 -5.19 20.56
N GLN A 626 -3.61 -4.52 19.41
CA GLN A 626 -4.69 -3.57 19.06
C GLN A 626 -6.00 -4.29 18.73
N PRO A 627 -7.17 -3.61 18.83
CA PRO A 627 -8.42 -4.12 18.31
C PRO A 627 -8.26 -4.53 16.84
N GLU A 628 -8.63 -5.75 16.50
CA GLU A 628 -8.52 -6.26 15.14
C GLU A 628 -9.53 -7.36 14.85
N MET A 629 -9.94 -7.47 13.60
CA MET A 629 -10.69 -8.63 13.14
C MET A 629 -9.75 -9.87 13.10
N PRO A 630 -10.21 -11.04 13.54
CA PRO A 630 -11.60 -11.39 13.88
C PRO A 630 -11.93 -11.34 15.39
N PHE A 631 -11.12 -10.66 16.22
CA PHE A 631 -11.34 -10.61 17.68
C PHE A 631 -12.44 -9.59 17.99
N VAL A 632 -13.67 -10.01 17.79
CA VAL A 632 -14.89 -9.25 18.08
C VAL A 632 -15.72 -9.97 19.12
N PRO A 633 -16.56 -9.27 19.93
CA PRO A 633 -17.32 -9.90 21.01
C PRO A 633 -18.04 -11.19 20.63
N PRO A 634 -18.77 -11.31 19.49
CA PRO A 634 -19.48 -12.56 19.15
C PRO A 634 -18.55 -13.78 19.01
N ILE A 635 -17.31 -13.59 18.60
CA ILE A 635 -16.32 -14.68 18.43
C ILE A 635 -15.68 -15.02 19.77
N VAL A 636 -15.24 -14.02 20.52
CA VAL A 636 -14.55 -14.25 21.80
C VAL A 636 -15.49 -14.83 22.86
N GLU A 637 -16.79 -14.57 22.79
CA GLU A 637 -17.83 -15.17 23.63
C GLU A 637 -18.01 -16.69 23.41
N GLN A 638 -17.50 -17.24 22.32
CA GLN A 638 -17.52 -18.70 22.06
C GLN A 638 -16.33 -19.44 22.68
N VAL A 639 -15.45 -18.74 23.35
CA VAL A 639 -14.18 -19.26 23.90
C VAL A 639 -14.17 -19.14 25.42
N ASP A 640 -13.73 -20.15 26.15
CA ASP A 640 -13.67 -20.08 27.61
C ASP A 640 -12.65 -19.02 28.09
N HIS A 641 -11.48 -18.94 27.43
CA HIS A 641 -10.43 -17.99 27.78
C HIS A 641 -9.77 -17.38 26.54
N VAL A 642 -9.60 -16.06 26.55
CA VAL A 642 -8.84 -15.34 25.52
C VAL A 642 -7.55 -14.78 26.12
N ILE A 643 -6.42 -15.11 25.47
CA ILE A 643 -5.10 -14.58 25.79
C ILE A 643 -4.64 -13.69 24.64
N SER A 644 -4.11 -12.52 24.94
CA SER A 644 -3.51 -11.63 23.93
C SER A 644 -2.04 -11.40 24.25
N THR A 645 -1.15 -11.74 23.32
CA THR A 645 0.23 -11.26 23.35
C THR A 645 0.25 -9.84 22.81
N SER A 646 0.78 -8.90 23.60
CA SER A 646 0.94 -7.50 23.23
C SER A 646 2.37 -7.24 22.76
N ILE A 647 2.58 -7.16 21.45
CA ILE A 647 3.91 -6.93 20.88
C ILE A 647 4.28 -5.43 20.99
N PHE A 648 3.32 -4.54 20.75
CA PHE A 648 3.55 -3.10 20.71
C PHE A 648 3.02 -2.34 21.94
N GLY A 649 2.75 -3.02 23.02
CA GLY A 649 2.26 -2.39 24.26
C GLY A 649 0.76 -2.12 24.31
N HIS A 650 0.01 -2.41 23.27
CA HIS A 650 -1.44 -2.19 23.22
C HIS A 650 -2.20 -3.31 23.93
N VAL A 651 -3.35 -2.93 24.52
CA VAL A 651 -4.31 -3.86 25.09
C VAL A 651 -5.67 -3.59 24.43
N ASP A 652 -6.27 -4.63 23.90
CA ASP A 652 -7.58 -4.54 23.28
C ASP A 652 -8.67 -4.50 24.38
N GLU A 653 -9.22 -3.32 24.62
CA GLU A 653 -10.28 -3.11 25.60
C GLU A 653 -11.69 -3.41 25.03
N SER A 654 -11.80 -3.68 23.74
CA SER A 654 -13.10 -3.97 23.10
C SER A 654 -13.60 -5.39 23.38
N VAL A 655 -12.72 -6.26 23.86
CA VAL A 655 -13.01 -7.66 24.20
C VAL A 655 -12.52 -8.04 25.60
N SER A 656 -13.18 -9.01 26.22
CA SER A 656 -12.75 -9.54 27.51
C SER A 656 -11.52 -10.44 27.36
N LEU A 657 -10.40 -10.05 27.96
CA LEU A 657 -9.16 -10.80 27.97
C LEU A 657 -8.93 -11.49 29.31
N SER A 658 -8.74 -12.82 29.31
CA SER A 658 -8.38 -13.57 30.52
C SER A 658 -6.96 -13.26 30.97
N LYS A 659 -6.03 -13.13 30.03
CA LYS A 659 -4.64 -12.79 30.27
C LYS A 659 -4.06 -11.94 29.13
N VAL A 660 -3.10 -11.08 29.49
CA VAL A 660 -2.28 -10.31 28.54
C VAL A 660 -0.80 -10.66 28.79
N ILE A 661 -0.11 -10.99 27.72
CA ILE A 661 1.33 -11.28 27.76
C ILE A 661 2.07 -10.10 27.13
N TYR A 662 2.96 -9.48 27.88
CA TYR A 662 3.98 -8.58 27.37
C TYR A 662 5.25 -9.35 27.08
N ILE A 663 5.86 -9.09 25.93
CA ILE A 663 7.06 -9.77 25.48
C ILE A 663 8.35 -9.15 26.02
N SER A 664 8.28 -7.92 26.53
CA SER A 664 9.38 -7.27 27.25
C SER A 664 8.88 -6.36 28.38
N ASN A 665 9.68 -6.19 29.40
CA ASN A 665 9.40 -5.33 30.54
C ASN A 665 9.38 -3.84 30.12
N GLY A 666 10.25 -3.46 29.19
CA GLY A 666 10.27 -2.10 28.64
C GLY A 666 8.96 -1.74 27.98
N MET A 667 8.36 -2.65 27.18
CA MET A 667 7.05 -2.45 26.57
C MET A 667 5.91 -2.38 27.57
N GLN A 668 5.93 -3.19 28.62
CA GLN A 668 4.95 -3.14 29.70
C GLN A 668 4.99 -1.79 30.43
N HIS A 669 6.19 -1.29 30.73
CA HIS A 669 6.37 0.02 31.36
C HIS A 669 5.88 1.16 30.48
N CYS A 670 6.19 1.11 29.17
CA CYS A 670 5.68 2.10 28.23
C CYS A 670 4.14 2.10 28.13
N ALA A 671 3.52 0.94 28.21
CA ALA A 671 2.06 0.82 28.22
C ALA A 671 1.42 1.27 29.54
N GLY A 672 2.18 1.27 30.65
CA GLY A 672 1.65 1.61 31.96
C GLY A 672 0.61 0.63 32.51
N VAL A 673 0.52 -0.58 32.00
CA VAL A 673 -0.51 -1.57 32.31
C VAL A 673 0.07 -2.63 33.25
N PHE A 674 -0.44 -2.67 34.47
CA PHE A 674 -0.01 -3.62 35.50
C PHE A 674 -1.26 -4.28 36.14
N GLY A 675 -1.15 -5.55 36.54
CA GLY A 675 -2.27 -6.22 37.20
C GLY A 675 -2.12 -7.75 37.23
N PRO A 676 -3.05 -8.44 37.93
CA PRO A 676 -2.97 -9.89 38.11
C PRO A 676 -3.17 -10.71 36.82
N ASN A 677 -3.75 -10.07 35.82
CA ASN A 677 -3.98 -10.70 34.51
C ASN A 677 -2.83 -10.48 33.52
N ILE A 678 -1.80 -9.74 33.95
CA ILE A 678 -0.63 -9.43 33.12
C ILE A 678 0.47 -10.47 33.39
N ARG A 679 1.14 -10.91 32.33
CA ARG A 679 2.32 -11.77 32.39
C ARG A 679 3.43 -11.18 31.53
N LEU A 680 4.65 -11.37 31.97
CA LEU A 680 5.84 -11.06 31.20
C LEU A 680 6.44 -12.39 30.73
N ILE A 681 6.37 -12.67 29.44
CA ILE A 681 6.94 -13.85 28.81
C ILE A 681 7.67 -13.41 27.55
N GLY A 682 8.99 -13.60 27.51
CA GLY A 682 9.82 -13.23 26.37
C GLY A 682 9.56 -14.07 25.12
N ILE A 683 10.44 -13.92 24.14
CA ILE A 683 10.38 -14.71 22.90
C ILE A 683 11.36 -15.89 22.93
N PRO A 684 11.02 -17.03 22.32
CA PRO A 684 11.93 -18.18 22.21
C PRO A 684 12.91 -17.99 21.07
N VAL A 685 14.17 -18.32 21.28
CA VAL A 685 15.22 -18.34 20.27
C VAL A 685 15.98 -19.67 20.33
N GLU A 686 16.03 -20.37 19.20
CA GLU A 686 16.69 -21.65 19.08
C GLU A 686 18.23 -21.53 19.22
N ALA A 687 18.87 -22.62 19.57
CA ALA A 687 20.34 -22.72 19.59
C ALA A 687 20.92 -22.58 18.16
N PRO A 688 22.19 -22.17 18.04
CA PRO A 688 22.90 -22.17 16.77
C PRO A 688 22.76 -23.48 15.99
N ARG A 689 22.55 -23.39 14.68
CA ARG A 689 22.37 -24.51 13.76
C ARG A 689 23.64 -24.90 13.03
N SER A 690 24.69 -24.10 13.15
CA SER A 690 25.99 -24.32 12.52
C SER A 690 27.11 -23.72 13.34
N ASP A 691 28.28 -24.30 13.31
CA ASP A 691 29.52 -23.72 13.83
C ASP A 691 30.36 -23.06 12.72
N GLU A 692 29.94 -23.18 11.46
CA GLU A 692 30.60 -22.56 10.30
C GLU A 692 30.24 -21.09 10.20
N ASN A 693 31.06 -20.33 9.48
CA ASN A 693 30.81 -18.93 9.15
C ASN A 693 30.77 -18.70 7.61
N LEU A 694 30.58 -17.46 7.19
CA LEU A 694 30.52 -17.05 5.78
C LEU A 694 31.77 -16.27 5.32
N LYS A 695 32.86 -16.21 6.13
CA LYS A 695 34.02 -15.37 5.81
C LYS A 695 34.63 -15.73 4.47
N ASP A 696 34.83 -17.03 4.18
CA ASP A 696 35.41 -17.48 2.90
C ASP A 696 34.49 -17.16 1.71
N GLU A 697 33.15 -17.34 1.87
CA GLU A 697 32.16 -17.02 0.84
C GLU A 697 32.10 -15.52 0.51
N LEU A 698 32.37 -14.68 1.52
CA LEU A 698 32.25 -13.23 1.41
C LEU A 698 33.61 -12.53 1.16
N ASP A 699 34.67 -13.29 0.89
CA ASP A 699 36.03 -12.76 0.72
C ASP A 699 36.47 -11.90 1.92
N ILE A 700 36.21 -12.36 3.15
CA ILE A 700 36.63 -11.72 4.41
C ILE A 700 37.78 -12.49 5.01
N PRO A 701 38.93 -11.83 5.31
CA PRO A 701 40.05 -12.49 5.98
C PRO A 701 39.64 -13.12 7.31
N ASN A 702 40.19 -14.30 7.62
CA ASN A 702 39.85 -15.03 8.85
C ASN A 702 40.19 -14.26 10.14
N ASP A 703 41.23 -13.42 10.10
CA ASP A 703 41.64 -12.56 11.20
C ASP A 703 40.96 -11.19 11.23
N ALA A 704 40.01 -10.94 10.32
CA ALA A 704 39.26 -9.70 10.28
C ALA A 704 38.23 -9.64 11.41
N PHE A 705 38.07 -8.44 11.98
CA PHE A 705 37.00 -8.13 12.93
C PHE A 705 35.74 -7.70 12.17
N VAL A 706 34.60 -8.28 12.48
CA VAL A 706 33.37 -8.13 11.69
C VAL A 706 32.24 -7.55 12.52
N PHE A 707 31.82 -6.36 12.18
CA PHE A 707 30.53 -5.81 12.61
C PHE A 707 29.41 -6.26 11.65
N GLY A 708 28.20 -6.36 12.12
CA GLY A 708 27.14 -6.70 11.19
C GLY A 708 25.73 -6.36 11.65
N ARG A 709 24.81 -6.42 10.72
CA ARG A 709 23.40 -6.12 10.91
C ARG A 709 22.52 -7.16 10.23
N ILE A 710 21.44 -7.53 10.88
CA ILE A 710 20.32 -8.27 10.30
C ILE A 710 19.02 -7.50 10.54
N GLY A 711 18.13 -7.46 9.57
CA GLY A 711 16.84 -6.78 9.69
C GLY A 711 15.96 -7.04 8.48
N ARG A 712 14.79 -6.41 8.45
CA ARG A 712 13.95 -6.38 7.26
C ARG A 712 14.59 -5.48 6.21
N ASP A 713 14.32 -5.77 4.96
CA ASP A 713 14.68 -4.94 3.78
C ASP A 713 13.80 -3.69 3.63
N ASP A 714 13.10 -3.31 4.69
CA ASP A 714 12.25 -2.13 4.78
C ASP A 714 13.10 -0.86 4.94
N ASN A 715 12.98 0.04 3.99
CA ASN A 715 13.78 1.26 3.89
C ASN A 715 13.54 2.24 5.05
N ASP A 716 12.33 2.24 5.62
CA ASP A 716 11.93 3.25 6.60
C ASP A 716 12.45 3.00 8.02
N ILE A 717 12.90 1.80 8.31
CA ILE A 717 13.31 1.42 9.67
C ILE A 717 14.81 1.49 9.95
N HIS A 718 15.67 1.49 8.92
CA HIS A 718 17.11 1.53 9.12
C HIS A 718 17.58 2.92 9.56
N ASP A 719 18.32 2.99 10.66
CA ASP A 719 19.06 4.19 11.08
C ASP A 719 20.51 4.05 10.62
N PRO A 720 21.07 5.00 9.87
CA PRO A 720 22.42 4.88 9.30
C PRO A 720 23.56 5.07 10.31
N VAL A 721 23.31 5.27 11.60
CA VAL A 721 24.34 5.55 12.61
C VAL A 721 25.42 4.47 12.67
N ASN A 722 25.07 3.20 12.46
CA ASN A 722 26.02 2.10 12.43
C ASN A 722 26.97 2.18 11.23
N LEU A 723 26.47 2.55 10.02
CA LEU A 723 27.31 2.71 8.83
C LEU A 723 28.18 3.97 8.89
N VAL A 724 27.60 5.09 9.37
CA VAL A 724 28.37 6.33 9.52
C VAL A 724 29.50 6.15 10.53
N SER A 725 29.23 5.41 11.63
CA SER A 725 30.25 5.09 12.62
C SER A 725 31.28 4.10 12.08
N PHE A 726 30.84 3.11 11.29
CA PHE A 726 31.73 2.13 10.67
C PHE A 726 32.71 2.78 9.69
N ALA A 727 32.25 3.73 8.87
CA ALA A 727 33.10 4.49 7.94
C ALA A 727 34.26 5.23 8.64
N GLU A 728 34.14 5.55 9.95
CA GLU A 728 35.21 6.18 10.73
C GLU A 728 36.21 5.19 11.34
N VAL A 729 35.90 3.90 11.32
CA VAL A 729 36.73 2.83 11.92
C VAL A 729 37.18 1.78 10.92
N GLU A 730 36.69 1.86 9.67
CA GLU A 730 37.06 0.97 8.59
C GLU A 730 38.55 0.97 8.32
N ASP A 731 39.15 -0.23 8.26
CA ASP A 731 40.53 -0.47 7.86
C ASP A 731 40.67 -1.81 7.13
N GLU A 732 41.87 -2.22 6.76
CA GLU A 732 42.13 -3.48 6.01
C GLU A 732 41.65 -4.75 6.73
N LYS A 733 41.40 -4.69 8.04
CA LYS A 733 41.02 -5.82 8.89
C LYS A 733 39.63 -5.67 9.51
N THR A 734 38.91 -4.61 9.18
CA THR A 734 37.59 -4.32 9.75
C THR A 734 36.52 -4.39 8.66
N TYR A 735 35.53 -5.23 8.84
CA TYR A 735 34.48 -5.50 7.87
C TYR A 735 33.08 -5.26 8.46
N PHE A 736 32.13 -4.96 7.58
CA PHE A 736 30.71 -4.90 7.91
C PHE A 736 29.92 -5.91 7.07
N VAL A 737 29.04 -6.69 7.69
CA VAL A 737 28.19 -7.65 6.97
C VAL A 737 26.73 -7.34 7.24
N ALA A 738 25.93 -7.15 6.19
CA ALA A 738 24.51 -6.92 6.30
C ALA A 738 23.70 -8.07 5.68
N LEU A 739 22.84 -8.71 6.47
CA LEU A 739 21.87 -9.70 5.99
C LEU A 739 20.55 -9.01 5.72
N SER A 740 19.95 -9.29 4.56
CA SER A 740 18.73 -8.66 4.06
C SER A 740 18.86 -7.12 4.03
N PRO A 741 19.86 -6.58 3.31
CA PRO A 741 20.06 -5.14 3.23
C PRO A 741 18.96 -4.48 2.43
N SER A 742 18.44 -3.32 2.89
CA SER A 742 17.59 -2.46 2.07
C SER A 742 18.43 -1.69 1.04
N GLU A 743 17.82 -1.23 -0.04
CA GLU A 743 18.50 -0.39 -1.03
C GLU A 743 19.05 0.89 -0.39
N VAL A 744 18.29 1.54 0.50
CA VAL A 744 18.75 2.71 1.26
C VAL A 744 20.03 2.44 2.08
N LEU A 745 20.19 1.22 2.62
CA LEU A 745 21.41 0.83 3.31
C LEU A 745 22.59 0.74 2.34
N LYS A 746 22.39 0.14 1.17
CA LYS A 746 23.42 -0.01 0.14
C LYS A 746 23.86 1.37 -0.42
N GLU A 747 22.91 2.21 -0.78
CA GLU A 747 23.15 3.58 -1.23
C GLU A 747 23.90 4.40 -0.18
N LYS A 748 23.53 4.23 1.10
CA LYS A 748 24.23 4.94 2.19
C LYS A 748 25.66 4.47 2.37
N ALA A 749 25.92 3.18 2.24
CA ALA A 749 27.29 2.64 2.29
C ALA A 749 28.14 3.18 1.13
N GLU A 750 27.58 3.24 -0.08
CA GLU A 750 28.22 3.82 -1.25
C GLU A 750 28.53 5.32 -1.08
N GLN A 751 27.55 6.11 -0.62
CA GLN A 751 27.73 7.54 -0.32
C GLN A 751 28.83 7.81 0.70
N LEU A 752 29.03 6.90 1.65
CA LEU A 752 30.08 6.99 2.66
C LEU A 752 31.43 6.45 2.17
N GLY A 753 31.49 5.86 0.97
CA GLY A 753 32.70 5.28 0.40
C GLY A 753 33.18 4.03 1.13
N ILE A 754 32.29 3.30 1.81
CA ILE A 754 32.62 2.07 2.53
C ILE A 754 32.97 0.96 1.53
N THR A 755 34.16 0.39 1.62
CA THR A 755 34.68 -0.65 0.72
C THR A 755 34.63 -2.05 1.33
N ASN A 756 34.75 -2.15 2.65
CA ASN A 756 34.76 -3.42 3.40
C ASN A 756 33.36 -3.78 3.90
N ILE A 757 32.33 -3.59 3.09
CA ILE A 757 30.97 -4.05 3.35
C ILE A 757 30.64 -5.27 2.48
N ARG A 758 29.94 -6.24 3.04
CA ARG A 758 29.46 -7.43 2.35
C ARG A 758 27.96 -7.62 2.60
N TYR A 759 27.27 -8.17 1.61
CA TYR A 759 25.81 -8.35 1.65
C TYR A 759 25.46 -9.84 1.58
N VAL A 760 24.50 -10.23 2.40
CA VAL A 760 23.90 -11.57 2.40
C VAL A 760 22.41 -11.42 2.08
N ASP A 761 21.92 -12.15 1.11
CA ASP A 761 20.53 -12.10 0.69
C ASP A 761 19.57 -12.59 1.79
N LYS A 762 18.34 -12.11 1.73
CA LYS A 762 17.23 -12.53 2.60
C LYS A 762 17.03 -14.04 2.50
N THR A 763 16.92 -14.71 3.66
CA THR A 763 16.80 -16.17 3.71
C THR A 763 15.88 -16.64 4.83
N LEU A 764 15.26 -17.82 4.64
CA LEU A 764 14.53 -18.59 5.65
C LEU A 764 15.39 -19.76 6.21
N ASP A 765 16.57 -19.97 5.66
CA ASP A 765 17.46 -21.04 6.08
C ASP A 765 18.14 -20.69 7.41
N ASP A 766 17.73 -21.35 8.49
CA ASP A 766 18.28 -21.16 9.82
C ASP A 766 19.78 -21.55 9.93
N VAL A 767 20.27 -22.44 9.06
CA VAL A 767 21.69 -22.77 8.99
C VAL A 767 22.47 -21.58 8.42
N ARG A 768 21.96 -20.97 7.34
CA ARG A 768 22.58 -19.77 6.77
C ARG A 768 22.54 -18.58 7.71
N ILE A 769 21.45 -18.41 8.45
CA ILE A 769 21.34 -17.38 9.49
C ILE A 769 22.38 -17.64 10.60
N SER A 770 22.58 -18.87 11.05
CA SER A 770 23.62 -19.22 12.04
C SER A 770 25.03 -18.94 11.52
N LYS A 771 25.33 -19.30 10.27
CA LYS A 771 26.62 -18.96 9.62
C LYS A 771 26.85 -17.45 9.55
N PHE A 772 25.79 -16.67 9.26
CA PHE A 772 25.88 -15.21 9.30
C PHE A 772 26.27 -14.70 10.69
N PHE A 773 25.57 -15.13 11.76
CA PHE A 773 25.94 -14.71 13.11
C PHE A 773 27.35 -15.15 13.50
N ASN A 774 27.78 -16.36 13.12
CA ASN A 774 29.14 -16.83 13.37
C ASN A 774 30.19 -16.00 12.63
N THR A 775 29.84 -15.34 11.51
CA THR A 775 30.72 -14.43 10.78
C THR A 775 31.00 -13.13 11.55
N LEU A 776 30.05 -12.70 12.36
CA LEU A 776 30.16 -11.46 13.13
C LEU A 776 31.03 -11.64 14.38
N ASP A 777 31.68 -10.56 14.80
CA ASP A 777 32.19 -10.37 16.16
C ASP A 777 31.16 -9.60 16.98
N VAL A 778 30.58 -8.50 16.44
CA VAL A 778 29.63 -7.64 17.13
C VAL A 778 28.41 -7.39 16.26
N LEU A 779 27.22 -7.51 16.85
CA LEU A 779 25.98 -7.10 16.21
C LEU A 779 25.79 -5.58 16.33
N ALA A 780 25.93 -4.85 15.22
CA ALA A 780 25.75 -3.42 15.12
C ALA A 780 24.28 -3.08 14.79
N HIS A 781 23.41 -3.28 15.77
CA HIS A 781 21.96 -3.08 15.65
C HIS A 781 21.62 -1.59 15.50
N SER A 782 20.75 -1.27 14.55
CA SER A 782 20.39 0.13 14.28
C SER A 782 19.00 0.23 13.62
N ARG A 783 18.03 0.83 14.35
CA ARG A 783 16.65 1.05 13.88
C ARG A 783 16.10 2.38 14.38
N LYS A 784 15.49 3.17 13.49
CA LYS A 784 14.87 4.46 13.82
C LYS A 784 13.74 4.35 14.83
N ASP A 785 12.88 3.36 14.65
CA ASP A 785 11.71 3.09 15.50
C ASP A 785 12.06 2.29 16.77
N GLY A 786 13.33 1.87 16.92
CA GLY A 786 13.74 0.98 18.00
C GLY A 786 13.22 -0.44 17.84
N GLU A 787 13.07 -1.16 18.92
CA GLU A 787 12.58 -2.54 18.92
C GLU A 787 11.69 -2.84 20.12
N CYS A 788 10.62 -3.56 19.88
CA CYS A 788 9.75 -4.06 20.96
C CYS A 788 10.37 -5.22 21.72
N ASN A 789 10.79 -6.24 20.99
CA ASN A 789 11.61 -7.35 21.48
C ASN A 789 12.36 -7.96 20.28
N PRO A 790 13.66 -7.69 20.16
CA PRO A 790 14.44 -8.04 18.99
C PRO A 790 14.89 -9.49 19.00
N GLY A 791 14.25 -10.34 18.20
CA GLY A 791 14.68 -11.71 17.97
C GLY A 791 16.13 -11.80 17.51
N ASN A 792 16.56 -10.87 16.66
CA ASN A 792 17.93 -10.80 16.15
C ASN A 792 19.00 -10.54 17.24
N ILE A 793 18.67 -9.77 18.26
CA ILE A 793 19.57 -9.57 19.41
C ILE A 793 19.69 -10.87 20.22
N TRP A 794 18.57 -11.56 20.47
CA TRP A 794 18.58 -12.85 21.14
C TRP A 794 19.28 -13.95 20.32
N GLU A 795 19.14 -13.94 18.99
CA GLU A 795 19.90 -14.80 18.09
C GLU A 795 21.40 -14.49 18.17
N GLY A 796 21.78 -13.21 18.21
CA GLY A 796 23.14 -12.76 18.46
C GLY A 796 23.67 -13.30 19.80
N PHE A 797 22.89 -13.22 20.87
CA PHE A 797 23.29 -13.76 22.20
C PHE A 797 23.45 -15.26 22.18
N ALA A 798 22.60 -16.01 21.48
CA ALA A 798 22.77 -17.45 21.33
C ALA A 798 24.12 -17.83 20.67
N HIS A 799 24.61 -16.95 19.77
CA HIS A 799 25.91 -17.10 19.09
C HIS A 799 27.06 -16.36 19.83
N GLY A 800 26.81 -15.85 21.04
CA GLY A 800 27.82 -15.16 21.83
C GLY A 800 28.24 -13.81 21.27
N LYS A 801 27.36 -13.12 20.52
CA LYS A 801 27.69 -11.84 19.89
C LYS A 801 27.22 -10.67 20.75
N PRO A 802 28.15 -9.84 21.27
CA PRO A 802 27.81 -8.56 21.90
C PRO A 802 27.07 -7.64 20.93
N VAL A 803 26.28 -6.72 21.49
CA VAL A 803 25.44 -5.81 20.71
C VAL A 803 25.81 -4.35 20.95
N ILE A 804 25.91 -3.56 19.89
CA ILE A 804 25.85 -2.11 19.95
C ILE A 804 24.49 -1.70 19.37
N SER A 805 23.74 -0.91 20.11
CA SER A 805 22.43 -0.38 19.67
C SER A 805 22.27 1.07 20.10
N HIS A 806 21.16 1.65 19.75
CA HIS A 806 20.80 3.00 20.16
C HIS A 806 19.32 3.10 20.53
N TYR A 807 18.97 4.20 21.19
CA TYR A 807 17.60 4.52 21.53
C TYR A 807 16.78 4.88 20.30
N GLY A 808 15.62 4.25 20.09
CA GLY A 808 14.70 4.49 18.97
C GLY A 808 13.39 5.17 19.40
N ILE A 809 12.52 5.47 18.46
CA ILE A 809 11.18 6.03 18.69
C ILE A 809 10.16 5.25 17.87
N PRO A 810 9.07 4.75 18.45
CA PRO A 810 8.65 4.87 19.87
C PRO A 810 9.05 3.66 20.74
N TYR A 811 9.72 2.62 20.21
CA TYR A 811 9.87 1.33 20.86
C TYR A 811 11.27 1.11 21.42
N ASN A 812 11.38 0.79 22.70
CA ASN A 812 12.67 0.61 23.35
C ASN A 812 12.76 -0.65 24.26
N GLY A 813 11.96 -1.69 23.93
CA GLY A 813 12.02 -2.96 24.66
C GLY A 813 13.41 -3.63 24.61
N HIS A 814 14.17 -3.43 23.54
CA HIS A 814 15.51 -3.97 23.35
C HIS A 814 16.55 -3.48 24.37
N ILE A 815 16.38 -2.30 24.95
CA ILE A 815 17.34 -1.73 25.89
C ILE A 815 17.55 -2.64 27.09
N GLN A 816 16.45 -3.12 27.68
CA GLN A 816 16.52 -4.06 28.80
C GLN A 816 17.13 -5.41 28.39
N GLU A 817 16.78 -5.88 27.20
CA GLU A 817 17.25 -7.16 26.70
C GLU A 817 18.77 -7.16 26.47
N ILE A 818 19.35 -6.05 26.04
CA ILE A 818 20.81 -5.92 25.91
C ILE A 818 21.50 -6.00 27.27
N GLY A 819 21.04 -5.27 28.27
CA GLY A 819 21.58 -5.31 29.62
C GLY A 819 23.11 -5.13 29.68
N ASP A 820 23.81 -6.12 30.24
CA ASP A 820 25.28 -6.17 30.31
C ASP A 820 25.97 -6.95 29.17
N CYS A 821 25.18 -7.28 28.12
CA CYS A 821 25.64 -8.00 26.94
C CYS A 821 25.96 -7.07 25.74
N GLY A 822 26.04 -5.78 25.98
CA GLY A 822 26.29 -4.82 24.90
C GLY A 822 26.24 -3.37 25.40
N PHE A 823 26.07 -2.46 24.43
CA PHE A 823 26.01 -1.01 24.67
C PHE A 823 24.80 -0.41 24.00
N VAL A 824 24.19 0.59 24.64
CA VAL A 824 23.10 1.37 24.07
C VAL A 824 23.49 2.85 24.09
N THR A 825 23.56 3.46 22.92
CA THR A 825 23.83 4.88 22.78
C THR A 825 22.55 5.68 22.78
N HIS A 826 22.63 6.95 23.18
CA HIS A 826 21.48 7.81 23.34
C HIS A 826 21.40 8.89 22.25
N ARG A 827 20.17 9.19 21.79
CA ARG A 827 19.83 10.34 20.93
C ARG A 827 18.91 11.28 21.71
N MET A 828 19.44 12.43 22.16
CA MET A 828 18.68 13.37 22.99
C MET A 828 17.47 14.01 22.28
N ASP A 829 17.59 14.27 20.98
CA ASP A 829 16.50 14.79 20.15
C ASP A 829 15.29 13.84 20.09
N ASN A 830 15.55 12.54 20.17
CA ASN A 830 14.51 11.52 20.16
C ASN A 830 13.85 11.35 21.54
N PHE A 831 14.58 11.64 22.61
CA PHE A 831 14.11 11.40 23.95
C PHE A 831 12.95 12.34 24.35
N HIS A 832 13.02 13.59 23.94
CA HIS A 832 12.01 14.58 24.26
C HIS A 832 10.63 14.26 23.67
N ASN A 833 10.59 13.69 22.48
CA ASN A 833 9.34 13.34 21.79
C ASN A 833 8.70 12.06 22.33
N VAL A 834 9.47 11.10 22.80
CA VAL A 834 8.93 9.87 23.41
C VAL A 834 8.24 10.17 24.75
N TRP A 835 8.81 11.08 25.55
CA TRP A 835 8.28 11.39 26.87
C TRP A 835 7.10 12.37 26.85
N GLN A 836 6.96 13.20 25.81
CA GLN A 836 5.78 14.05 25.63
C GLN A 836 4.48 13.25 25.48
N ASN A 837 4.58 12.01 24.98
CA ASN A 837 3.43 11.12 24.83
C ASN A 837 3.14 10.27 26.10
N LEU A 838 4.05 10.21 27.07
CA LEU A 838 3.97 9.31 28.23
C LEU A 838 3.63 9.98 29.58
N ASN A 839 3.47 11.25 29.64
CA ASN A 839 3.19 12.07 30.84
C ASN A 839 4.38 12.92 31.31
N PRO A 840 4.39 14.25 31.09
CA PRO A 840 5.57 15.12 31.27
C PRO A 840 5.96 15.41 32.71
N SER A 841 5.18 14.99 33.71
CA SER A 841 5.40 15.42 35.10
C SER A 841 6.35 14.55 35.93
N SER A 842 6.92 13.50 35.34
CA SER A 842 7.84 12.58 36.07
C SER A 842 8.89 11.97 35.15
N ILE A 843 9.76 12.80 34.57
CA ILE A 843 10.91 12.30 33.78
C ILE A 843 12.01 11.89 34.78
N PRO A 844 12.23 10.60 35.05
CA PRO A 844 13.41 10.18 35.77
C PRO A 844 14.65 10.52 34.96
N ASP A 845 15.76 10.80 35.63
CA ASP A 845 17.06 10.89 34.99
C ASP A 845 17.24 9.65 34.09
N ILE A 846 17.70 9.86 32.86
CA ILE A 846 17.89 8.80 31.84
C ILE A 846 18.72 7.65 32.40
N LEU A 847 19.73 7.97 33.16
CA LEU A 847 20.62 6.97 33.79
C LEU A 847 19.89 6.20 34.89
N GLU A 848 19.00 6.84 35.64
CA GLU A 848 18.18 6.19 36.66
C GLU A 848 17.16 5.26 36.03
N TYR A 849 16.53 5.68 34.93
CA TYR A 849 15.65 4.81 34.15
C TYR A 849 16.41 3.60 33.54
N ALA A 850 17.58 3.84 32.93
CA ALA A 850 18.39 2.77 32.36
C ALA A 850 18.84 1.78 33.45
N ARG A 851 19.22 2.27 34.64
CA ARG A 851 19.52 1.41 35.81
C ARG A 851 18.30 0.69 36.33
N SER A 852 17.15 1.33 36.37
CA SER A 852 15.90 0.72 36.85
C SER A 852 15.45 -0.47 36.00
N ILE A 853 15.75 -0.45 34.71
CA ILE A 853 15.47 -1.54 33.75
C ILE A 853 16.67 -2.49 33.59
N GLY A 854 17.75 -2.34 34.41
CA GLY A 854 18.86 -3.28 34.45
C GLY A 854 19.92 -3.11 33.36
N VAL A 855 19.97 -1.97 32.67
CA VAL A 855 21.02 -1.68 31.67
C VAL A 855 22.29 -1.18 32.35
N ALA A 856 23.37 -1.96 32.34
CA ALA A 856 24.64 -1.61 32.96
C ALA A 856 25.50 -0.67 32.10
N ASN A 857 25.40 -0.75 30.80
CA ASN A 857 26.27 -0.08 29.84
C ASN A 857 25.52 0.94 28.97
N PHE A 858 24.63 1.71 29.56
CA PHE A 858 23.99 2.83 28.90
C PHE A 858 24.93 4.04 28.90
N THR A 859 25.27 4.56 27.74
CA THR A 859 26.21 5.67 27.59
C THR A 859 25.53 6.93 27.06
N CYS A 860 25.78 8.08 27.73
CA CYS A 860 25.35 9.40 27.28
C CYS A 860 26.46 10.38 27.65
N GLU A 861 27.11 11.01 26.70
CA GLU A 861 28.23 11.91 26.97
C GLU A 861 27.85 13.36 27.23
N ASP A 862 26.65 13.83 26.80
CA ASP A 862 26.34 15.26 26.88
C ASP A 862 24.87 15.53 27.09
N SER A 863 24.57 16.43 28.01
CA SER A 863 23.22 16.95 28.29
C SER A 863 22.65 17.86 27.19
N THR A 864 23.49 18.28 26.23
CA THR A 864 23.10 19.12 25.08
C THR A 864 22.96 18.35 23.76
N GLY A 865 22.88 17.03 23.83
CA GLY A 865 22.97 16.05 22.75
C GLY A 865 22.36 16.43 21.42
N SER A 866 23.20 16.44 20.42
CA SER A 866 22.81 16.48 19.00
C SER A 866 22.96 15.09 18.37
N ILE A 867 22.35 14.87 17.21
CA ILE A 867 22.53 13.66 16.37
C ILE A 867 24.03 13.29 16.24
N LYS A 868 24.90 14.28 16.20
CA LYS A 868 26.36 14.09 16.13
C LYS A 868 26.95 13.38 17.35
N ASN A 869 26.38 13.52 18.53
CA ASN A 869 26.89 12.90 19.74
C ASN A 869 26.59 11.39 19.78
N ASN A 870 25.40 10.97 19.31
CA ASN A 870 25.08 9.54 19.21
C ASN A 870 26.06 8.79 18.28
N GLN A 871 26.41 9.39 17.14
CA GLN A 871 27.41 8.85 16.22
C GLN A 871 28.80 8.74 16.89
N LYS A 872 29.24 9.77 17.57
CA LYS A 872 30.56 9.76 18.27
C LYS A 872 30.64 8.63 19.31
N GLU A 873 29.58 8.45 20.10
CA GLU A 873 29.51 7.39 21.09
C GLU A 873 29.52 6.01 20.42
N TYR A 874 28.72 5.84 19.36
CA TYR A 874 28.69 4.59 18.61
C TYR A 874 30.08 4.27 18.03
N THR A 875 30.72 5.25 17.40
CA THR A 875 32.12 5.13 16.89
C THR A 875 33.12 4.81 18.02
N ARG A 876 32.99 5.49 19.17
CA ARG A 876 33.88 5.22 20.33
C ARG A 876 33.77 3.80 20.83
N ILE A 877 32.54 3.25 20.88
CA ILE A 877 32.31 1.86 21.29
C ILE A 877 32.87 0.89 20.24
N MET A 878 32.67 1.14 18.94
CA MET A 878 33.29 0.34 17.88
C MET A 878 34.82 0.29 18.03
N ARG A 879 35.48 1.46 18.23
CA ARG A 879 36.92 1.52 18.47
C ARG A 879 37.34 0.74 19.71
N ALA A 880 36.58 0.81 20.80
CA ALA A 880 36.90 0.10 22.04
C ALA A 880 36.81 -1.44 21.90
N PHE A 881 36.02 -1.94 20.96
CA PHE A 881 36.06 -3.36 20.56
C PHE A 881 37.33 -3.67 19.76
N LEU A 882 37.69 -2.82 18.81
CA LEU A 882 38.84 -3.03 17.92
C LEU A 882 40.18 -2.92 18.66
N ASP A 883 40.33 -2.02 19.61
CA ASP A 883 41.54 -1.83 20.38
C ASP A 883 41.66 -2.74 21.61
N GLY A 884 40.65 -3.59 21.85
CA GLY A 884 40.67 -4.54 22.99
C GLY A 884 40.41 -3.91 24.35
N THR A 885 39.92 -2.65 24.40
CA THR A 885 39.55 -1.99 25.67
C THR A 885 38.32 -2.73 26.30
N ILE A 886 37.44 -3.27 25.49
CA ILE A 886 36.28 -4.07 25.93
C ILE A 886 36.68 -5.54 26.05
N ASP A 887 36.39 -6.16 27.20
CA ASP A 887 36.53 -7.59 27.40
C ASP A 887 35.50 -8.35 26.54
N TYR A 888 35.84 -8.56 25.29
CA TYR A 888 35.02 -9.27 24.31
C TYR A 888 34.63 -10.68 24.78
N GLU A 889 35.58 -11.47 25.21
CA GLU A 889 35.38 -12.84 25.65
C GLU A 889 34.46 -12.95 26.88
N GLY A 890 34.64 -12.03 27.82
CA GLY A 890 33.79 -11.95 29.00
C GLY A 890 32.35 -11.56 28.61
N MET A 891 32.19 -10.63 27.71
CA MET A 891 30.87 -10.19 27.21
C MET A 891 30.18 -11.26 26.36
N SER A 892 30.91 -11.95 25.50
CA SER A 892 30.42 -13.07 24.69
C SER A 892 29.86 -14.20 25.60
N ARG A 893 30.60 -14.57 26.66
CA ARG A 893 30.10 -15.55 27.65
C ARG A 893 28.83 -15.08 28.36
N LYS A 894 28.70 -13.81 28.66
CA LYS A 894 27.48 -13.23 29.26
C LYS A 894 26.29 -13.32 28.31
N CYS A 895 26.48 -13.08 27.00
CA CYS A 895 25.45 -13.22 25.98
C CYS A 895 24.86 -14.62 25.97
N VAL A 896 25.69 -15.63 25.85
CA VAL A 896 25.28 -17.05 25.86
C VAL A 896 24.55 -17.40 27.17
N ALA A 897 25.12 -17.01 28.31
CA ALA A 897 24.53 -17.31 29.62
C ALA A 897 23.17 -16.59 29.79
N ARG A 898 22.99 -15.40 29.26
CA ARG A 898 21.72 -14.68 29.28
C ARG A 898 20.67 -15.38 28.42
N TRP A 899 21.00 -15.71 27.17
CA TRP A 899 20.13 -16.49 26.30
C TRP A 899 19.71 -17.81 26.95
N GLN A 900 20.65 -18.59 27.50
CA GLN A 900 20.37 -19.86 28.16
C GLN A 900 19.38 -19.75 29.33
N ARG A 901 19.40 -18.62 30.03
CA ARG A 901 18.54 -18.41 31.22
C ARG A 901 17.17 -17.84 30.88
N GLN A 902 17.02 -17.14 29.76
CA GLN A 902 15.84 -16.28 29.52
C GLN A 902 15.11 -16.53 28.21
N ALA A 903 15.77 -17.08 27.20
CA ALA A 903 15.19 -17.09 25.84
C ALA A 903 15.25 -18.46 25.14
N THR A 904 15.66 -19.54 25.85
CA THR A 904 15.61 -20.86 25.20
C THR A 904 14.15 -21.28 24.93
N PRO A 905 13.90 -22.04 23.86
CA PRO A 905 12.55 -22.47 23.50
C PRO A 905 11.83 -23.21 24.62
N GLU A 906 12.54 -24.04 25.36
CA GLU A 906 11.98 -24.87 26.45
C GLU A 906 11.50 -24.00 27.62
N ILE A 907 12.29 -22.98 28.00
CA ILE A 907 11.94 -22.06 29.09
C ILE A 907 10.68 -21.26 28.71
N ILE A 908 10.68 -20.67 27.52
CA ILE A 908 9.57 -19.83 27.06
C ILE A 908 8.30 -20.66 26.85
N ALA A 909 8.42 -21.83 26.21
CA ALA A 909 7.27 -22.72 26.02
C ALA A 909 6.71 -23.19 27.38
N LYS A 910 7.57 -23.50 28.37
CA LYS A 910 7.12 -23.87 29.71
C LYS A 910 6.32 -22.72 30.36
N GLN A 911 6.80 -21.49 30.30
CA GLN A 911 6.09 -20.34 30.87
C GLN A 911 4.69 -20.16 30.24
N HIS A 912 4.53 -20.40 28.93
CA HIS A 912 3.22 -20.39 28.27
C HIS A 912 2.34 -21.54 28.75
N LEU A 913 2.89 -22.75 28.86
CA LEU A 913 2.14 -23.91 29.34
C LEU A 913 1.70 -23.72 30.81
N ASP A 914 2.57 -23.21 31.68
CA ASP A 914 2.23 -22.89 33.06
C ASP A 914 1.07 -21.85 33.11
N LEU A 915 1.07 -20.83 32.21
CA LEU A 915 -0.01 -19.88 32.10
C LEU A 915 -1.33 -20.54 31.62
N TYR A 916 -1.27 -21.44 30.64
CA TYR A 916 -2.45 -22.17 30.18
C TYR A 916 -3.02 -23.07 31.27
N GLU A 917 -2.16 -23.68 32.06
CA GLU A 917 -2.55 -24.50 33.20
C GLU A 917 -3.18 -23.70 34.35
N GLU A 918 -2.80 -22.43 34.56
CA GLU A 918 -3.49 -21.51 35.50
C GLU A 918 -4.97 -21.30 35.18
N LEU A 919 -5.39 -21.55 33.94
CA LEU A 919 -6.77 -21.34 33.47
C LEU A 919 -7.63 -22.60 33.53
N LEU A 920 -7.02 -23.80 33.83
CA LEU A 920 -7.74 -25.06 34.03
C LEU A 920 -8.58 -25.06 35.31
#